data_7a01f7359b358e5a16a1cecab5ac11aa
#
_entry.id   7a01f7359b358e5a16a1cecab5ac11aa
#
_cell.length_a   1.000
_cell.length_b   1.000
_cell.length_c   1.000
_cell.angle_alpha   90.00
_cell.angle_beta   90.00
_cell.angle_gamma   90.00
#
_symmetry.space_group_name_H-M   'P 1'
#
loop_
_entity.id
_entity.type
_entity.pdbx_description
1 polymer ?
#
loop_
_entity_poly.entity_id
_entity_poly.type
_entity_poly.pdbx_seq_one_letter_code
_entity_poly.pdbx_strand_id
1 'polypeptide(L)'
;MEFPQARIGLRRSLHDLDGFFERLVFEDGHAKASFHHGVFLQLIKDILRNIVSRMVDIAGTVVGWFAGFFDDIPNAWDYDSAHKWYSEVESRNLRSLKGDTVASFEELTIANWLYLNGIAYEYEPTYEHKLTGTGRRAYTPDFRLTESGVYLEHFGVRKATQPDGTEELTTAPFIDRDASLEGMAWKRQVHAEHGTTLIETYSWENEEGRLLEALAEKVAPHVTLRPRPALEIYDSVTSLGVVDGFTSLIATFLRHFKNGGYHLDDCETKATTLKMGKRGDAFLKIFGAVYREYQDRLGDRIHFEDMVNRATALVESGRYESPFRHILVDEFQDISTGRARLIQALKTQHAETRIFAVGDDWQSIYRFAGSDIHIMRNFGREFGGVFAGHTGVHRTVDLGRTFRSVDKIALAARRFVLCNPAQITKTVVPAGEAEHPAIRIAWTRRETVDQVLDDTLKALAAEPPLPDRKATVLLLGRYRFIEPGMRSLRQRHPNLTITFKTIHASKGLEADHVVLLGADSARMGFPSMIVDDPLLALVSPEAEPFANAEERRVMYVAMTRARRTVKILASEARPSAFVTELLKDPAYDVASPGETQERTHICGQCGGRLLFMPGVDGPGWYRCEHIKHCGNRMPACPACGTGLPVRKEPKGEQICGECGAFQAPCPECPDGWLVERRGRYGAFPGCVRFPDCAGKSKLGHQAGKRTGA
;
A
#
# COMPACT_ATOMS: atom_id res chain seq x y z
N MET A 1 -11.52 -23.57 39.56
CA MET A 1 -12.71 -24.43 39.58
C MET A 1 -13.00 -24.83 38.12
N GLU A 2 -12.91 -26.10 37.85
CA GLU A 2 -13.15 -26.65 36.53
C GLU A 2 -14.67 -26.69 36.26
N PHE A 3 -15.08 -26.23 35.08
CA PHE A 3 -16.45 -26.35 34.63
C PHE A 3 -16.60 -27.68 33.86
N PRO A 4 -17.10 -28.78 34.45
CA PRO A 4 -17.10 -30.11 33.80
C PRO A 4 -18.02 -30.21 32.59
N GLN A 5 -19.15 -29.48 32.57
CA GLN A 5 -20.13 -29.56 31.47
C GLN A 5 -19.80 -28.75 30.25
N ALA A 6 -19.15 -27.62 30.40
CA ALA A 6 -18.66 -26.80 29.25
C ALA A 6 -17.50 -27.49 28.52
N ARG A 7 -16.65 -28.25 29.23
CA ARG A 7 -15.58 -29.06 28.63
C ARG A 7 -16.12 -30.24 27.79
N ILE A 8 -17.22 -30.85 28.18
CA ILE A 8 -17.78 -32.00 27.46
C ILE A 8 -18.42 -31.55 26.14
N GLY A 9 -19.13 -30.42 26.12
CA GLY A 9 -19.71 -29.85 24.90
C GLY A 9 -18.62 -29.33 23.94
N LEU A 10 -17.58 -28.66 24.44
CA LEU A 10 -16.44 -28.22 23.66
C LEU A 10 -15.62 -29.38 23.07
N ARG A 11 -15.38 -30.45 23.86
CA ARG A 11 -14.67 -31.64 23.37
C ARG A 11 -15.43 -32.39 22.27
N ARG A 12 -16.74 -32.54 22.36
CA ARG A 12 -17.52 -33.18 21.28
C ARG A 12 -17.57 -32.32 20.01
N SER A 13 -17.77 -31.03 20.14
CA SER A 13 -17.68 -30.09 18.98
C SER A 13 -16.28 -29.99 18.39
N LEU A 14 -15.22 -30.16 19.22
CA LEU A 14 -13.84 -30.18 18.77
C LEU A 14 -13.43 -31.54 18.17
N HIS A 15 -13.99 -32.65 18.63
CA HIS A 15 -13.67 -33.97 18.09
C HIS A 15 -14.23 -34.24 16.68
N ASP A 16 -15.38 -33.67 16.31
CA ASP A 16 -15.87 -33.71 14.93
C ASP A 16 -15.14 -32.75 13.98
N LEU A 17 -14.27 -31.90 14.53
CA LEU A 17 -13.35 -31.02 13.85
C LEU A 17 -11.91 -31.59 13.78
N ASP A 18 -11.72 -32.86 14.18
CA ASP A 18 -10.41 -33.49 14.36
C ASP A 18 -9.46 -33.45 13.16
N GLY A 19 -9.95 -33.18 11.97
CA GLY A 19 -9.08 -32.89 10.82
C GLY A 19 -8.71 -31.41 10.65
N PHE A 20 -9.48 -30.47 11.22
CA PHE A 20 -9.39 -29.05 10.88
C PHE A 20 -8.95 -28.14 12.05
N PHE A 21 -9.36 -28.43 13.29
CA PHE A 21 -9.12 -27.56 14.43
C PHE A 21 -8.15 -28.09 15.50
N GLU A 22 -7.95 -29.42 15.65
CA GLU A 22 -6.89 -29.92 16.55
C GLU A 22 -5.49 -29.47 16.17
N ARG A 23 -5.28 -29.11 14.88
CA ARG A 23 -4.03 -28.47 14.42
C ARG A 23 -3.98 -26.98 14.68
N LEU A 24 -5.01 -26.38 15.27
CA LEU A 24 -5.14 -24.93 15.48
C LEU A 24 -4.54 -24.43 16.79
N VAL A 25 -4.33 -25.27 17.80
CA VAL A 25 -4.14 -24.78 19.16
C VAL A 25 -2.75 -24.98 19.74
N PHE A 26 -2.00 -26.00 19.38
CA PHE A 26 -0.68 -26.21 20.03
C PHE A 26 0.35 -26.88 19.11
N GLU A 27 1.15 -26.09 18.47
CA GLU A 27 2.57 -26.25 18.13
C GLU A 27 2.98 -25.21 17.09
N ASP A 28 3.96 -24.35 17.39
CA ASP A 28 4.59 -23.31 16.55
C ASP A 28 3.65 -22.37 15.77
N GLY A 29 3.19 -21.32 16.42
CA GLY A 29 2.12 -20.41 16.01
C GLY A 29 2.23 -19.66 14.67
N HIS A 30 3.30 -19.77 13.88
CA HIS A 30 3.47 -18.96 12.66
C HIS A 30 3.27 -19.72 11.35
N ALA A 31 3.67 -20.96 11.24
CA ALA A 31 3.50 -21.74 10.00
C ALA A 31 2.06 -22.23 9.80
N LYS A 32 1.35 -22.51 10.90
CA LYS A 32 -0.04 -22.98 10.87
C LYS A 32 -1.04 -21.87 10.60
N ALA A 33 -0.82 -20.65 11.10
CA ALA A 33 -1.71 -19.51 10.83
C ALA A 33 -1.78 -19.17 9.33
N SER A 34 -0.69 -19.27 8.58
CA SER A 34 -0.68 -19.03 7.13
C SER A 34 -1.39 -20.13 6.34
N PHE A 35 -1.30 -21.38 6.78
CA PHE A 35 -2.00 -22.50 6.13
C PHE A 35 -3.52 -22.39 6.34
N HIS A 36 -3.98 -22.03 7.53
CA HIS A 36 -5.42 -21.85 7.81
C HIS A 36 -6.02 -20.66 7.09
N HIS A 37 -5.27 -19.56 6.96
CA HIS A 37 -5.72 -18.42 6.18
C HIS A 37 -5.95 -18.79 4.71
N GLY A 38 -5.03 -19.56 4.10
CA GLY A 38 -5.19 -20.04 2.72
C GLY A 38 -6.43 -20.92 2.52
N VAL A 39 -6.73 -21.83 3.44
CA VAL A 39 -7.92 -22.68 3.40
C VAL A 39 -9.20 -21.84 3.53
N PHE A 40 -9.21 -20.84 4.39
CA PHE A 40 -10.35 -19.94 4.54
C PHE A 40 -10.60 -19.09 3.29
N LEU A 41 -9.55 -18.55 2.68
CA LEU A 41 -9.67 -17.83 1.41
C LEU A 41 -10.19 -18.74 0.30
N GLN A 42 -9.74 -20.01 0.25
CA GLN A 42 -10.25 -20.96 -0.72
C GLN A 42 -11.75 -21.26 -0.52
N LEU A 43 -12.20 -21.40 0.73
CA LEU A 43 -13.63 -21.55 1.04
C LEU A 43 -14.45 -20.35 0.53
N ILE A 44 -13.98 -19.13 0.72
CA ILE A 44 -14.68 -17.94 0.21
C ILE A 44 -14.73 -17.95 -1.33
N LYS A 45 -13.64 -18.34 -2.02
CA LYS A 45 -13.62 -18.51 -3.48
C LYS A 45 -14.65 -19.53 -3.96
N ASP A 46 -14.72 -20.67 -3.28
CA ASP A 46 -15.68 -21.74 -3.61
C ASP A 46 -17.13 -21.30 -3.38
N ILE A 47 -17.37 -20.52 -2.33
CA ILE A 47 -18.68 -19.90 -2.07
C ILE A 47 -19.03 -18.92 -3.18
N LEU A 48 -18.13 -18.00 -3.53
CA LEU A 48 -18.35 -17.04 -4.62
C LEU A 48 -18.64 -17.74 -5.95
N ARG A 49 -17.86 -18.76 -6.29
CA ARG A 49 -18.07 -19.55 -7.51
C ARG A 49 -19.44 -20.21 -7.53
N ASN A 50 -19.86 -20.78 -6.38
CA ASN A 50 -21.18 -21.39 -6.25
C ASN A 50 -22.31 -20.35 -6.40
N ILE A 51 -22.16 -19.17 -5.80
CA ILE A 51 -23.10 -18.06 -5.93
C ILE A 51 -23.22 -17.62 -7.40
N VAL A 52 -22.09 -17.38 -8.07
CA VAL A 52 -22.05 -16.98 -9.49
C VAL A 52 -22.71 -18.02 -10.40
N SER A 53 -22.61 -19.30 -10.08
CA SER A 53 -23.22 -20.38 -10.86
C SER A 53 -24.73 -20.52 -10.68
N ARG A 54 -25.29 -20.05 -9.55
CA ARG A 54 -26.69 -20.31 -9.15
C ARG A 54 -27.57 -19.07 -9.06
N MET A 55 -27.00 -17.91 -8.76
CA MET A 55 -27.73 -16.68 -8.42
C MET A 55 -27.48 -15.61 -9.49
N VAL A 56 -28.33 -15.56 -10.51
CA VAL A 56 -28.16 -14.65 -11.68
C VAL A 56 -27.98 -13.18 -11.27
N ASP A 57 -28.80 -12.71 -10.32
CA ASP A 57 -28.75 -11.30 -9.85
C ASP A 57 -27.44 -10.94 -9.14
N ILE A 58 -26.86 -11.91 -8.42
CA ILE A 58 -25.57 -11.73 -7.74
C ILE A 58 -24.42 -11.91 -8.72
N ALA A 59 -24.54 -12.86 -9.65
CA ALA A 59 -23.53 -13.12 -10.69
C ALA A 59 -23.23 -11.86 -11.50
N GLY A 60 -24.28 -11.13 -11.94
CA GLY A 60 -24.11 -9.84 -12.61
C GLY A 60 -23.40 -8.79 -11.75
N THR A 61 -23.71 -8.75 -10.45
CA THR A 61 -23.03 -7.83 -9.52
C THR A 61 -21.56 -8.22 -9.31
N VAL A 62 -21.23 -9.51 -9.20
CA VAL A 62 -19.85 -10.02 -9.07
C VAL A 62 -19.04 -9.70 -10.34
N VAL A 63 -19.60 -9.93 -11.52
CA VAL A 63 -18.96 -9.57 -12.80
C VAL A 63 -18.73 -8.05 -12.89
N GLY A 64 -19.76 -7.25 -12.57
CA GLY A 64 -19.65 -5.78 -12.54
C GLY A 64 -18.60 -5.28 -11.55
N TRP A 65 -18.43 -5.96 -10.41
CA TRP A 65 -17.36 -5.67 -9.47
C TRP A 65 -15.97 -5.82 -10.10
N PHE A 66 -15.71 -6.96 -10.72
CA PHE A 66 -14.41 -7.21 -11.38
C PHE A 66 -14.20 -6.36 -12.63
N ALA A 67 -15.27 -5.92 -13.27
CA ALA A 67 -15.21 -4.99 -14.38
C ALA A 67 -14.99 -3.52 -13.98
N GLY A 68 -15.01 -3.21 -12.66
CA GLY A 68 -14.83 -1.84 -12.15
C GLY A 68 -16.07 -0.94 -12.32
N PHE A 69 -17.25 -1.49 -12.60
CA PHE A 69 -18.47 -0.71 -12.84
C PHE A 69 -19.01 0.06 -11.62
N PHE A 70 -18.53 -0.29 -10.45
CA PHE A 70 -18.94 0.33 -9.19
C PHE A 70 -17.87 1.24 -8.59
N ASP A 71 -16.68 1.29 -9.17
CA ASP A 71 -15.59 2.10 -8.67
C ASP A 71 -15.80 3.57 -8.99
N ASP A 72 -15.44 4.45 -8.06
CA ASP A 72 -15.31 5.88 -8.34
C ASP A 72 -14.10 6.09 -9.24
N ILE A 73 -14.37 6.45 -10.49
CA ILE A 73 -13.34 6.70 -11.50
C ILE A 73 -12.85 8.13 -11.33
N PRO A 74 -11.56 8.33 -10.98
CA PRO A 74 -10.98 9.65 -10.95
C PRO A 74 -11.02 10.32 -12.33
N ASN A 75 -11.24 11.62 -12.33
CA ASN A 75 -11.32 12.39 -13.55
C ASN A 75 -10.00 13.15 -13.79
N ALA A 76 -9.37 12.95 -14.94
CA ALA A 76 -8.10 13.58 -15.29
C ALA A 76 -8.16 15.12 -15.25
N TRP A 77 -9.32 15.71 -15.53
CA TRP A 77 -9.53 17.17 -15.50
C TRP A 77 -9.52 17.78 -14.09
N ASP A 78 -9.66 16.96 -13.04
CA ASP A 78 -9.60 17.41 -11.63
C ASP A 78 -8.16 17.52 -11.13
N TYR A 79 -7.18 17.17 -11.93
CA TYR A 79 -5.76 17.17 -11.57
C TYR A 79 -5.04 18.34 -12.22
N ASP A 80 -4.24 19.04 -11.43
CA ASP A 80 -3.45 20.22 -11.85
C ASP A 80 -2.08 19.84 -12.44
N SER A 81 -1.67 18.59 -12.31
CA SER A 81 -0.36 18.13 -12.79
C SER A 81 -0.37 16.67 -13.24
N ALA A 82 0.43 16.38 -14.28
CA ALA A 82 0.66 15.04 -14.77
C ALA A 82 1.17 14.07 -13.70
N HIS A 83 2.03 14.57 -12.79
CA HIS A 83 2.56 13.74 -11.69
C HIS A 83 1.44 13.22 -10.78
N LYS A 84 0.53 14.07 -10.34
CA LYS A 84 -0.59 13.67 -9.47
C LYS A 84 -1.50 12.67 -10.18
N TRP A 85 -1.82 12.92 -11.45
CA TRP A 85 -2.64 12.03 -12.24
C TRP A 85 -1.99 10.65 -12.45
N TYR A 86 -0.73 10.61 -12.89
CA TYR A 86 -0.04 9.33 -13.11
C TYR A 86 0.17 8.55 -11.82
N SER A 87 0.42 9.24 -10.70
CA SER A 87 0.49 8.60 -9.38
C SER A 87 -0.83 7.92 -9.01
N GLU A 88 -1.97 8.56 -9.31
CA GLU A 88 -3.30 7.99 -9.08
C GLU A 88 -3.53 6.75 -9.95
N VAL A 89 -3.31 6.85 -11.26
CA VAL A 89 -3.47 5.73 -12.21
C VAL A 89 -2.57 4.55 -11.83
N GLU A 90 -1.29 4.79 -11.55
CA GLU A 90 -0.34 3.75 -11.17
C GLU A 90 -0.70 3.09 -9.83
N SER A 91 -1.22 3.88 -8.86
CA SER A 91 -1.65 3.35 -7.56
C SER A 91 -2.78 2.32 -7.70
N ARG A 92 -3.64 2.49 -8.70
CA ARG A 92 -4.80 1.62 -8.99
C ARG A 92 -4.42 0.34 -9.73
N ASN A 93 -3.23 0.29 -10.38
CA ASN A 93 -2.75 -0.87 -11.16
C ASN A 93 -3.84 -1.43 -12.09
N LEU A 94 -4.31 -0.59 -13.03
CA LEU A 94 -5.44 -0.87 -13.91
C LEU A 94 -5.21 -2.13 -14.74
N ARG A 95 -6.00 -3.17 -14.48
CA ARG A 95 -5.90 -4.47 -15.14
C ARG A 95 -7.25 -4.90 -15.70
N SER A 96 -7.31 -5.21 -16.99
CA SER A 96 -8.52 -5.67 -17.65
C SER A 96 -8.95 -7.08 -17.21
N LEU A 97 -10.20 -7.44 -17.45
CA LEU A 97 -10.74 -8.80 -17.24
C LEU A 97 -10.00 -9.87 -18.05
N LYS A 98 -9.39 -9.48 -19.16
CA LYS A 98 -8.52 -10.34 -19.98
C LYS A 98 -7.11 -10.47 -19.39
N GLY A 99 -6.69 -9.51 -18.55
CA GLY A 99 -5.38 -9.49 -17.89
C GLY A 99 -4.40 -8.45 -18.45
N ASP A 100 -4.78 -7.64 -19.43
CA ASP A 100 -3.94 -6.55 -19.94
C ASP A 100 -3.78 -5.46 -18.87
N THR A 101 -2.59 -4.85 -18.78
CA THR A 101 -2.39 -3.64 -17.98
C THR A 101 -2.62 -2.44 -18.87
N VAL A 102 -3.64 -1.63 -18.60
CA VAL A 102 -4.05 -0.50 -19.44
C VAL A 102 -3.59 0.83 -18.87
N ALA A 103 -3.51 1.86 -19.74
CA ALA A 103 -2.95 3.16 -19.42
C ALA A 103 -3.95 4.12 -18.77
N SER A 104 -5.26 3.94 -18.98
CA SER A 104 -6.30 4.82 -18.45
C SER A 104 -7.53 4.05 -17.98
N PHE A 105 -8.37 4.73 -17.16
CA PHE A 105 -9.65 4.17 -16.71
C PHE A 105 -10.65 3.97 -17.85
N GLU A 106 -10.64 4.86 -18.84
CA GLU A 106 -11.53 4.79 -19.99
C GLU A 106 -11.14 3.63 -20.90
N GLU A 107 -9.83 3.41 -21.12
CA GLU A 107 -9.33 2.22 -21.80
C GLU A 107 -9.67 0.93 -21.03
N LEU A 108 -9.61 0.93 -19.69
CA LEU A 108 -10.05 -0.20 -18.88
C LEU A 108 -11.53 -0.52 -19.14
N THR A 109 -12.36 0.52 -19.18
CA THR A 109 -13.80 0.39 -19.44
C THR A 109 -14.05 -0.22 -20.81
N ILE A 110 -13.35 0.26 -21.83
CA ILE A 110 -13.42 -0.27 -23.21
C ILE A 110 -12.94 -1.72 -23.27
N ALA A 111 -11.76 -2.01 -22.71
CA ALA A 111 -11.18 -3.35 -22.68
C ALA A 111 -12.11 -4.38 -22.02
N ASN A 112 -12.69 -4.02 -20.88
CA ASN A 112 -13.64 -4.86 -20.17
C ASN A 112 -14.93 -5.06 -20.94
N TRP A 113 -15.45 -4.00 -21.60
CA TRP A 113 -16.64 -4.12 -22.42
C TRP A 113 -16.41 -5.04 -23.63
N LEU A 114 -15.29 -4.91 -24.34
CA LEU A 114 -14.91 -5.79 -25.45
C LEU A 114 -14.86 -7.27 -24.97
N TYR A 115 -14.19 -7.51 -23.86
CA TYR A 115 -14.06 -8.85 -23.28
C TYR A 115 -15.41 -9.44 -22.89
N LEU A 116 -16.26 -8.68 -22.19
CA LEU A 116 -17.59 -9.11 -21.75
C LEU A 116 -18.50 -9.47 -22.91
N ASN A 117 -18.38 -8.78 -24.05
CA ASN A 117 -19.15 -9.03 -25.25
C ASN A 117 -18.52 -10.06 -26.21
N GLY A 118 -17.46 -10.75 -25.75
CA GLY A 118 -16.82 -11.82 -26.50
C GLY A 118 -16.04 -11.36 -27.73
N ILE A 119 -15.68 -10.07 -27.79
CA ILE A 119 -14.87 -9.51 -28.87
C ILE A 119 -13.40 -9.77 -28.57
N ALA A 120 -12.73 -10.49 -29.48
CA ALA A 120 -11.30 -10.72 -29.36
C ALA A 120 -10.50 -9.49 -29.79
N TYR A 121 -9.57 -9.04 -28.94
CA TYR A 121 -8.76 -7.85 -29.20
C TYR A 121 -7.30 -8.02 -28.74
N GLU A 122 -6.40 -7.23 -29.29
CA GLU A 122 -5.05 -6.97 -28.83
C GLU A 122 -4.98 -5.55 -28.28
N TYR A 123 -4.34 -5.36 -27.12
CA TYR A 123 -4.11 -4.06 -26.50
C TYR A 123 -2.72 -3.56 -26.85
N GLU A 124 -2.59 -2.29 -27.24
CA GLU A 124 -1.35 -1.64 -27.70
C GLU A 124 -0.55 -2.49 -28.72
N PRO A 125 -1.17 -3.05 -29.78
CA PRO A 125 -0.46 -3.81 -30.78
C PRO A 125 0.48 -2.90 -31.59
N THR A 126 1.58 -3.45 -32.08
CA THR A 126 2.39 -2.74 -33.07
C THR A 126 1.59 -2.59 -34.36
N TYR A 127 1.46 -1.35 -34.89
CA TYR A 127 0.79 -1.13 -36.16
C TYR A 127 1.48 -1.89 -37.31
N GLU A 128 0.72 -2.56 -38.16
CA GLU A 128 1.24 -3.52 -39.13
C GLU A 128 2.06 -2.88 -40.28
N HIS A 129 1.87 -1.59 -40.52
CA HIS A 129 2.59 -0.87 -41.58
C HIS A 129 3.80 -0.11 -41.00
N LYS A 130 4.95 -0.19 -41.69
CA LYS A 130 6.15 0.56 -41.34
C LYS A 130 6.01 2.03 -41.74
N LEU A 131 5.94 2.91 -40.77
CA LEU A 131 5.89 4.34 -40.93
C LEU A 131 7.30 4.90 -41.14
N THR A 132 7.80 4.89 -42.40
CA THR A 132 9.13 5.40 -42.73
C THR A 132 9.10 6.89 -43.03
N GLY A 133 9.95 7.68 -42.39
CA GLY A 133 10.21 9.08 -42.74
C GLY A 133 9.56 10.16 -41.88
N THR A 134 8.73 9.85 -40.92
CA THR A 134 7.98 10.85 -40.11
C THR A 134 8.70 11.37 -38.89
N GLY A 135 9.89 10.85 -38.53
CA GLY A 135 10.60 11.24 -37.31
C GLY A 135 9.90 10.87 -35.98
N ARG A 136 8.74 10.20 -36.07
CA ARG A 136 7.93 9.74 -34.93
C ARG A 136 8.32 8.31 -34.52
N ARG A 137 8.03 7.94 -33.26
CA ARG A 137 8.18 6.55 -32.75
C ARG A 137 7.24 5.61 -33.49
N ALA A 138 7.51 4.29 -33.40
CA ALA A 138 6.58 3.28 -33.89
C ALA A 138 5.18 3.53 -33.32
N TYR A 139 4.15 3.47 -34.20
CA TYR A 139 2.77 3.67 -33.79
C TYR A 139 2.21 2.40 -33.16
N THR A 140 1.57 2.57 -32.02
CA THR A 140 0.85 1.53 -31.29
C THR A 140 -0.57 2.04 -31.04
N PRO A 141 -1.58 1.55 -31.81
CA PRO A 141 -2.99 1.84 -31.54
C PRO A 141 -3.42 1.29 -30.19
N ASP A 142 -4.43 1.89 -29.55
CA ASP A 142 -4.91 1.41 -28.25
C ASP A 142 -5.44 -0.03 -28.33
N PHE A 143 -6.25 -0.34 -29.36
CA PHE A 143 -6.78 -1.69 -29.56
C PHE A 143 -6.79 -2.08 -31.04
N ARG A 144 -6.69 -3.40 -31.29
CA ARG A 144 -6.98 -4.03 -32.57
C ARG A 144 -7.98 -5.16 -32.37
N LEU A 145 -9.12 -5.12 -33.05
CA LEU A 145 -10.10 -6.20 -33.03
C LEU A 145 -9.60 -7.31 -33.95
N THR A 146 -9.23 -8.45 -33.38
CA THR A 146 -8.48 -9.48 -34.13
C THR A 146 -9.29 -10.20 -35.22
N GLU A 147 -10.62 -10.34 -35.05
CA GLU A 147 -11.49 -11.01 -36.03
C GLU A 147 -11.75 -10.15 -37.27
N SER A 148 -11.89 -8.82 -37.08
CA SER A 148 -12.20 -7.89 -38.17
C SER A 148 -10.99 -7.10 -38.69
N GLY A 149 -9.87 -7.10 -37.94
CA GLY A 149 -8.68 -6.28 -38.26
C GLY A 149 -8.88 -4.77 -38.03
N VAL A 150 -10.01 -4.37 -37.44
CA VAL A 150 -10.33 -2.96 -37.16
C VAL A 150 -9.52 -2.46 -35.99
N TYR A 151 -9.01 -1.24 -36.09
CA TYR A 151 -8.31 -0.54 -35.00
C TYR A 151 -9.28 0.36 -34.25
N LEU A 152 -9.03 0.55 -32.97
CA LEU A 152 -9.78 1.44 -32.10
C LEU A 152 -8.80 2.32 -31.30
N GLU A 153 -9.09 3.62 -31.25
CA GLU A 153 -8.37 4.63 -30.50
C GLU A 153 -9.33 5.34 -29.55
N HIS A 154 -8.88 5.55 -28.33
CA HIS A 154 -9.60 6.35 -27.36
C HIS A 154 -8.90 7.69 -27.15
N PHE A 155 -9.56 8.79 -27.49
CA PHE A 155 -8.98 10.12 -27.41
C PHE A 155 -9.41 10.84 -26.12
N GLY A 156 -8.43 11.22 -25.32
CA GLY A 156 -8.60 11.97 -24.07
C GLY A 156 -8.97 13.44 -24.28
N VAL A 157 -10.05 13.72 -25.01
CA VAL A 157 -10.51 15.07 -25.32
C VAL A 157 -11.98 15.27 -24.93
N ARG A 158 -12.33 16.50 -24.52
CA ARG A 158 -13.68 16.95 -24.18
C ARG A 158 -14.12 18.08 -25.06
N LYS A 159 -15.43 18.28 -25.14
CA LYS A 159 -16.04 19.44 -25.76
C LYS A 159 -16.24 20.54 -24.73
N ALA A 160 -15.78 21.74 -25.03
CA ALA A 160 -16.06 22.95 -24.26
C ALA A 160 -16.84 23.93 -25.13
N THR A 161 -17.95 24.44 -24.62
CA THR A 161 -18.72 25.48 -25.29
C THR A 161 -18.12 26.83 -25.00
N GLN A 162 -17.66 27.55 -26.05
CA GLN A 162 -17.13 28.89 -25.91
C GLN A 162 -18.27 29.91 -25.69
N PRO A 163 -17.98 31.11 -25.19
CA PRO A 163 -18.98 32.15 -24.97
C PRO A 163 -19.79 32.56 -26.20
N ASP A 164 -19.25 32.31 -27.40
CA ASP A 164 -19.91 32.56 -28.70
C ASP A 164 -20.80 31.39 -29.17
N GLY A 165 -20.91 30.32 -28.38
CA GLY A 165 -21.69 29.12 -28.68
C GLY A 165 -20.96 28.10 -29.56
N THR A 166 -19.71 28.32 -29.92
CA THR A 166 -18.91 27.34 -30.67
C THR A 166 -18.39 26.23 -29.74
N GLU A 167 -18.34 24.97 -30.23
CA GLU A 167 -17.72 23.87 -29.53
C GLU A 167 -16.25 23.77 -29.89
N GLU A 168 -15.42 23.69 -28.87
CA GLU A 168 -13.98 23.48 -29.00
C GLU A 168 -13.52 22.23 -28.23
N LEU A 169 -12.57 21.48 -28.81
CA LEU A 169 -11.99 20.33 -28.13
C LEU A 169 -10.92 20.79 -27.13
N THR A 170 -10.98 20.28 -25.91
CA THR A 170 -10.05 20.55 -24.82
C THR A 170 -9.43 19.25 -24.30
N THR A 171 -8.26 19.37 -23.67
CA THR A 171 -7.54 18.27 -22.99
C THR A 171 -7.48 18.54 -21.49
N ALA A 172 -7.07 17.55 -20.70
CA ALA A 172 -6.79 17.76 -19.28
C ALA A 172 -5.72 18.86 -19.09
N PRO A 173 -5.75 19.63 -17.98
CA PRO A 173 -4.93 20.85 -17.81
C PRO A 173 -3.41 20.66 -17.96
N PHE A 174 -2.93 19.45 -17.75
CA PHE A 174 -1.51 19.09 -17.84
C PHE A 174 -1.10 18.45 -19.19
N ILE A 175 -2.02 18.38 -20.16
CA ILE A 175 -1.78 17.82 -21.49
C ILE A 175 -1.79 18.94 -22.51
N ASP A 176 -0.75 18.98 -23.35
CA ASP A 176 -0.68 19.94 -24.48
C ASP A 176 -1.78 19.64 -25.49
N ARG A 177 -2.73 20.58 -25.59
CA ARG A 177 -3.91 20.46 -26.43
C ARG A 177 -3.54 20.37 -27.92
N ASP A 178 -2.68 21.27 -28.39
CA ASP A 178 -2.39 21.37 -29.81
C ASP A 178 -1.60 20.14 -30.28
N ALA A 179 -0.65 19.68 -29.50
CA ALA A 179 0.07 18.43 -29.76
C ALA A 179 -0.87 17.21 -29.79
N SER A 180 -1.91 17.19 -28.92
CA SER A 180 -2.91 16.10 -28.90
C SER A 180 -3.77 16.12 -30.15
N LEU A 181 -4.27 17.28 -30.56
CA LEU A 181 -5.09 17.43 -31.80
C LEU A 181 -4.31 17.10 -33.07
N GLU A 182 -3.04 17.53 -33.15
CA GLU A 182 -2.13 17.13 -34.23
C GLU A 182 -1.90 15.61 -34.24
N GLY A 183 -1.76 15.00 -33.08
CA GLY A 183 -1.64 13.55 -32.93
C GLY A 183 -2.86 12.80 -33.43
N MET A 184 -4.07 13.27 -33.11
CA MET A 184 -5.33 12.70 -33.59
C MET A 184 -5.43 12.81 -35.14
N ALA A 185 -5.13 13.98 -35.68
CA ALA A 185 -5.16 14.21 -37.15
C ALA A 185 -4.17 13.29 -37.88
N TRP A 186 -2.98 13.13 -37.32
CA TRP A 186 -1.96 12.23 -37.87
C TRP A 186 -2.39 10.75 -37.81
N LYS A 187 -2.97 10.27 -36.70
CA LYS A 187 -3.48 8.90 -36.60
C LYS A 187 -4.53 8.62 -37.70
N ARG A 188 -5.49 9.53 -37.89
CA ARG A 188 -6.49 9.43 -38.92
C ARG A 188 -5.87 9.36 -40.32
N GLN A 189 -4.88 10.22 -40.60
CA GLN A 189 -4.18 10.22 -41.87
C GLN A 189 -3.45 8.89 -42.13
N VAL A 190 -2.77 8.34 -41.12
CA VAL A 190 -2.07 7.05 -41.20
C VAL A 190 -3.03 5.92 -41.61
N HIS A 191 -4.19 5.83 -40.94
CA HIS A 191 -5.18 4.82 -41.27
C HIS A 191 -5.80 5.00 -42.69
N ALA A 192 -6.05 6.25 -43.08
CA ALA A 192 -6.55 6.57 -44.42
C ALA A 192 -5.53 6.22 -45.52
N GLU A 193 -4.25 6.54 -45.33
CA GLU A 193 -3.17 6.25 -46.27
C GLU A 193 -2.93 4.75 -46.48
N HIS A 194 -3.15 3.95 -45.44
CA HIS A 194 -2.93 2.50 -45.51
C HIS A 194 -4.20 1.69 -45.72
N GLY A 195 -5.37 2.36 -45.83
CA GLY A 195 -6.65 1.70 -46.06
C GLY A 195 -7.14 0.84 -44.89
N THR A 196 -6.67 1.12 -43.69
CA THR A 196 -7.10 0.43 -42.44
C THR A 196 -8.26 1.16 -41.78
N THR A 197 -9.20 0.42 -41.19
CA THR A 197 -10.36 1.00 -40.52
C THR A 197 -10.01 1.40 -39.11
N LEU A 198 -10.32 2.66 -38.75
CA LEU A 198 -10.16 3.22 -37.41
C LEU A 198 -11.52 3.55 -36.80
N ILE A 199 -11.81 3.01 -35.61
CA ILE A 199 -12.92 3.42 -34.73
C ILE A 199 -12.34 4.38 -33.69
N GLU A 200 -13.04 5.47 -33.43
CA GLU A 200 -12.63 6.49 -32.46
C GLU A 200 -13.67 6.58 -31.35
N THR A 201 -13.19 6.64 -30.11
CA THR A 201 -13.99 6.95 -28.93
C THR A 201 -13.35 8.13 -28.17
N TYR A 202 -14.12 8.80 -27.33
CA TYR A 202 -13.70 10.07 -26.76
C TYR A 202 -14.08 10.18 -25.27
N SER A 203 -13.28 10.92 -24.50
CA SER A 203 -13.60 11.18 -23.08
C SER A 203 -14.91 11.96 -22.90
N TRP A 204 -15.33 12.81 -23.86
CA TRP A 204 -16.62 13.49 -23.77
C TRP A 204 -17.82 12.50 -23.88
N GLU A 205 -17.68 11.37 -24.61
CA GLU A 205 -18.69 10.31 -24.63
C GLU A 205 -18.83 9.64 -23.25
N ASN A 206 -17.71 9.50 -22.52
CA ASN A 206 -17.72 8.99 -21.16
C ASN A 206 -18.35 9.98 -20.17
N GLU A 207 -18.06 11.27 -20.31
CA GLU A 207 -18.67 12.32 -19.49
C GLU A 207 -20.20 12.40 -19.67
N GLU A 208 -20.68 12.20 -20.89
CA GLU A 208 -22.10 12.10 -21.21
C GLU A 208 -22.75 10.77 -20.76
N GLY A 209 -21.95 9.82 -20.24
CA GLY A 209 -22.41 8.48 -19.85
C GLY A 209 -22.73 7.55 -21.02
N ARG A 210 -22.29 7.87 -22.25
CA ARG A 210 -22.61 7.19 -23.48
C ARG A 210 -21.46 6.41 -24.11
N LEU A 211 -20.28 6.39 -23.49
CA LEU A 211 -19.08 5.76 -24.08
C LEU A 211 -19.33 4.34 -24.59
N LEU A 212 -19.95 3.49 -23.75
CA LEU A 212 -20.19 2.08 -24.10
C LEU A 212 -21.30 1.91 -25.15
N GLU A 213 -22.30 2.78 -25.15
CA GLU A 213 -23.36 2.81 -26.16
C GLU A 213 -22.77 3.23 -27.51
N ALA A 214 -22.03 4.34 -27.56
CA ALA A 214 -21.34 4.80 -28.76
C ALA A 214 -20.32 3.76 -29.29
N LEU A 215 -19.58 3.11 -28.40
CA LEU A 215 -18.68 2.01 -28.77
C LEU A 215 -19.47 0.86 -29.43
N ALA A 216 -20.58 0.43 -28.83
CA ALA A 216 -21.41 -0.65 -29.34
C ALA A 216 -21.93 -0.33 -30.76
N GLU A 217 -22.42 0.87 -30.97
CA GLU A 217 -22.87 1.34 -32.30
C GLU A 217 -21.75 1.32 -33.37
N LYS A 218 -20.56 1.80 -32.97
CA LYS A 218 -19.41 1.91 -33.88
C LYS A 218 -18.80 0.55 -34.23
N VAL A 219 -18.81 -0.43 -33.32
CA VAL A 219 -18.26 -1.78 -33.56
C VAL A 219 -19.26 -2.73 -34.21
N ALA A 220 -20.58 -2.50 -34.08
CA ALA A 220 -21.62 -3.39 -34.58
C ALA A 220 -21.51 -3.75 -36.10
N PRO A 221 -21.06 -2.82 -37.00
CA PRO A 221 -20.86 -3.18 -38.38
C PRO A 221 -19.72 -4.16 -38.67
N HIS A 222 -18.81 -4.33 -37.69
CA HIS A 222 -17.54 -5.04 -37.86
C HIS A 222 -17.44 -6.34 -37.10
N VAL A 223 -18.26 -6.52 -36.04
CA VAL A 223 -18.20 -7.69 -35.13
C VAL A 223 -19.59 -8.14 -34.68
N THR A 224 -19.72 -9.41 -34.33
CA THR A 224 -20.93 -9.97 -33.71
C THR A 224 -20.73 -10.07 -32.22
N LEU A 225 -21.60 -9.43 -31.45
CA LEU A 225 -21.55 -9.51 -29.98
C LEU A 225 -21.96 -10.91 -29.50
N ARG A 226 -21.14 -11.51 -28.66
CA ARG A 226 -21.35 -12.82 -28.03
C ARG A 226 -21.07 -12.70 -26.51
N PRO A 227 -22.02 -12.20 -25.72
CA PRO A 227 -21.80 -12.00 -24.28
C PRO A 227 -21.31 -13.27 -23.59
N ARG A 228 -20.23 -13.15 -22.82
CA ARG A 228 -19.66 -14.27 -22.07
C ARG A 228 -20.50 -14.63 -20.85
N PRO A 229 -20.69 -15.91 -20.54
CA PRO A 229 -21.33 -16.33 -19.31
C PRO A 229 -20.57 -15.84 -18.05
N ALA A 230 -21.30 -15.42 -17.02
CA ALA A 230 -20.71 -14.91 -15.77
C ALA A 230 -19.73 -15.88 -15.12
N LEU A 231 -20.01 -17.19 -15.18
CA LEU A 231 -19.13 -18.22 -14.61
C LEU A 231 -17.80 -18.32 -15.36
N GLU A 232 -17.81 -18.21 -16.69
CA GLU A 232 -16.60 -18.18 -17.51
C GLU A 232 -15.72 -16.96 -17.18
N ILE A 233 -16.35 -15.80 -16.99
CA ILE A 233 -15.66 -14.58 -16.58
C ILE A 233 -15.04 -14.76 -15.20
N TYR A 234 -15.80 -15.30 -14.23
CA TYR A 234 -15.31 -15.57 -12.88
C TYR A 234 -14.11 -16.53 -12.87
N ASP A 235 -14.19 -17.62 -13.62
CA ASP A 235 -13.10 -18.60 -13.72
C ASP A 235 -11.85 -17.97 -14.37
N SER A 236 -12.03 -17.11 -15.39
CA SER A 236 -10.92 -16.37 -16.01
C SER A 236 -10.24 -15.41 -15.05
N VAL A 237 -10.97 -14.53 -14.36
CA VAL A 237 -10.38 -13.58 -13.39
C VAL A 237 -9.77 -14.28 -12.17
N THR A 238 -10.26 -15.48 -11.85
CA THR A 238 -9.67 -16.34 -10.81
C THR A 238 -8.30 -16.85 -11.25
N SER A 239 -8.17 -17.32 -12.49
CA SER A 239 -6.90 -17.80 -13.04
C SER A 239 -5.83 -16.69 -13.11
N LEU A 240 -6.25 -15.45 -13.28
CA LEU A 240 -5.39 -14.26 -13.27
C LEU A 240 -5.03 -13.77 -11.85
N GLY A 241 -5.55 -14.41 -10.79
CA GLY A 241 -5.32 -14.01 -9.41
C GLY A 241 -6.07 -12.72 -8.98
N VAL A 242 -6.95 -12.18 -9.82
CA VAL A 242 -7.69 -10.93 -9.53
C VAL A 242 -8.67 -11.15 -8.37
N VAL A 243 -9.26 -12.35 -8.27
CA VAL A 243 -10.20 -12.72 -7.21
C VAL A 243 -9.54 -12.75 -5.82
N ASP A 244 -8.21 -12.92 -5.73
CA ASP A 244 -7.50 -13.06 -4.46
C ASP A 244 -7.63 -11.83 -3.55
N GLY A 245 -7.50 -10.63 -4.13
CA GLY A 245 -7.67 -9.37 -3.42
C GLY A 245 -9.10 -9.21 -2.86
N PHE A 246 -10.09 -9.48 -3.69
CA PHE A 246 -11.50 -9.40 -3.30
C PHE A 246 -11.87 -10.44 -2.24
N THR A 247 -11.39 -11.67 -2.38
CA THR A 247 -11.58 -12.74 -1.39
C THR A 247 -10.96 -12.36 -0.04
N SER A 248 -9.77 -11.74 -0.06
CA SER A 248 -9.10 -11.25 1.14
C SER A 248 -9.89 -10.11 1.79
N LEU A 249 -10.48 -9.22 1.01
CA LEU A 249 -11.36 -8.17 1.49
C LEU A 249 -12.60 -8.75 2.18
N ILE A 250 -13.31 -9.67 1.52
CA ILE A 250 -14.48 -10.37 2.10
C ILE A 250 -14.09 -11.10 3.39
N ALA A 251 -12.97 -11.83 3.41
CA ALA A 251 -12.52 -12.56 4.58
C ALA A 251 -12.20 -11.63 5.76
N THR A 252 -11.56 -10.49 5.48
CA THR A 252 -11.25 -9.47 6.49
C THR A 252 -12.53 -8.80 6.99
N PHE A 253 -13.42 -8.43 6.08
CA PHE A 253 -14.73 -7.87 6.41
C PHE A 253 -15.56 -8.82 7.29
N LEU A 254 -15.64 -10.09 6.92
CA LEU A 254 -16.37 -11.11 7.67
C LEU A 254 -15.84 -11.27 9.11
N ARG A 255 -14.52 -11.24 9.28
CA ARG A 255 -13.90 -11.30 10.61
C ARG A 255 -14.30 -10.11 11.46
N HIS A 256 -14.17 -8.88 10.92
CA HIS A 256 -14.54 -7.67 11.64
C HIS A 256 -16.05 -7.59 11.89
N PHE A 257 -16.87 -7.98 10.91
CA PHE A 257 -18.31 -8.04 11.03
C PHE A 257 -18.75 -8.93 12.21
N LYS A 258 -18.19 -10.13 12.31
CA LYS A 258 -18.44 -11.04 13.43
C LYS A 258 -17.84 -10.53 14.76
N ASN A 259 -16.63 -10.00 14.73
CA ASN A 259 -15.95 -9.49 15.91
C ASN A 259 -16.68 -8.29 16.55
N GLY A 260 -17.26 -7.42 15.72
CA GLY A 260 -18.08 -6.29 16.18
C GLY A 260 -19.51 -6.67 16.54
N GLY A 261 -19.98 -7.88 16.17
CA GLY A 261 -21.36 -8.29 16.35
C GLY A 261 -22.35 -7.47 15.50
N TYR A 262 -21.91 -7.05 14.31
CA TYR A 262 -22.74 -6.24 13.40
C TYR A 262 -23.83 -7.09 12.73
N HIS A 263 -24.92 -6.42 12.33
CA HIS A 263 -25.92 -6.91 11.40
C HIS A 263 -25.74 -6.23 10.03
N LEU A 264 -26.32 -6.83 8.97
CA LEU A 264 -26.22 -6.25 7.62
C LEU A 264 -26.87 -4.86 7.56
N ASP A 265 -27.99 -4.66 8.22
CA ASP A 265 -28.71 -3.38 8.29
C ASP A 265 -27.84 -2.27 8.91
N ASP A 266 -27.01 -2.62 9.92
CA ASP A 266 -26.05 -1.68 10.52
C ASP A 266 -25.03 -1.21 9.48
N CYS A 267 -24.52 -2.16 8.67
CA CYS A 267 -23.55 -1.86 7.61
C CYS A 267 -24.17 -1.03 6.49
N GLU A 268 -25.42 -1.29 6.08
CA GLU A 268 -26.16 -0.52 5.08
C GLU A 268 -26.40 0.92 5.56
N THR A 269 -26.83 1.08 6.81
CA THR A 269 -27.00 2.40 7.44
C THR A 269 -25.69 3.18 7.47
N LYS A 270 -24.60 2.51 7.84
CA LYS A 270 -23.26 3.10 7.90
C LYS A 270 -22.72 3.42 6.50
N ALA A 271 -22.97 2.58 5.49
CA ALA A 271 -22.61 2.83 4.10
C ALA A 271 -23.27 4.10 3.55
N THR A 272 -24.56 4.29 3.86
CA THR A 272 -25.30 5.52 3.52
C THR A 272 -24.68 6.74 4.20
N THR A 273 -24.41 6.65 5.51
CA THR A 273 -23.81 7.75 6.31
C THR A 273 -22.42 8.13 5.78
N LEU A 274 -21.60 7.16 5.44
CA LEU A 274 -20.24 7.34 4.89
C LEU A 274 -20.23 7.64 3.38
N LYS A 275 -21.41 7.68 2.73
CA LYS A 275 -21.57 7.95 1.30
C LYS A 275 -20.75 6.98 0.41
N MET A 276 -20.82 5.69 0.72
CA MET A 276 -20.06 4.64 -0.01
C MET A 276 -20.54 4.40 -1.45
N GLY A 277 -21.67 4.98 -1.84
CA GLY A 277 -22.23 4.95 -3.19
C GLY A 277 -22.46 3.53 -3.74
N LYS A 278 -22.46 3.41 -5.06
CA LYS A 278 -22.73 2.14 -5.77
C LYS A 278 -21.77 1.02 -5.36
N ARG A 279 -20.52 1.35 -5.03
CA ARG A 279 -19.50 0.38 -4.62
C ARG A 279 -19.84 -0.26 -3.27
N GLY A 280 -20.31 0.55 -2.31
CA GLY A 280 -20.80 0.05 -1.02
C GLY A 280 -22.00 -0.88 -1.18
N ASP A 281 -23.00 -0.47 -1.96
CA ASP A 281 -24.22 -1.25 -2.20
C ASP A 281 -23.91 -2.60 -2.88
N ALA A 282 -23.07 -2.58 -3.92
CA ALA A 282 -22.66 -3.79 -4.63
C ALA A 282 -21.89 -4.75 -3.70
N PHE A 283 -20.96 -4.21 -2.90
CA PHE A 283 -20.20 -5.01 -1.94
C PHE A 283 -21.12 -5.67 -0.90
N LEU A 284 -22.01 -4.92 -0.27
CA LEU A 284 -22.91 -5.44 0.76
C LEU A 284 -23.88 -6.48 0.19
N LYS A 285 -24.33 -6.28 -1.05
CA LYS A 285 -25.16 -7.28 -1.77
C LYS A 285 -24.40 -8.59 -1.96
N ILE A 286 -23.14 -8.55 -2.43
CA ILE A 286 -22.28 -9.72 -2.60
C ILE A 286 -21.96 -10.33 -1.24
N PHE A 287 -21.53 -9.52 -0.26
CA PHE A 287 -21.18 -9.97 1.08
C PHE A 287 -22.35 -10.65 1.77
N GLY A 288 -23.57 -10.10 1.69
CA GLY A 288 -24.77 -10.70 2.26
C GLY A 288 -25.08 -12.08 1.69
N ALA A 289 -24.86 -12.29 0.38
CA ALA A 289 -25.01 -13.62 -0.24
C ALA A 289 -23.91 -14.58 0.23
N VAL A 290 -22.65 -14.12 0.28
CA VAL A 290 -21.51 -14.90 0.78
C VAL A 290 -21.71 -15.27 2.25
N TYR A 291 -22.17 -14.33 3.08
CA TYR A 291 -22.40 -14.57 4.51
C TYR A 291 -23.47 -15.61 4.77
N ARG A 292 -24.60 -15.58 4.04
CA ARG A 292 -25.65 -16.58 4.14
C ARG A 292 -25.14 -17.97 3.76
N GLU A 293 -24.55 -18.13 2.59
CA GLU A 293 -23.97 -19.40 2.13
C GLU A 293 -22.88 -19.91 3.09
N TYR A 294 -22.07 -19.00 3.63
CA TYR A 294 -21.06 -19.32 4.64
C TYR A 294 -21.69 -19.86 5.94
N GLN A 295 -22.74 -19.23 6.45
CA GLN A 295 -23.45 -19.68 7.64
C GLN A 295 -24.14 -21.04 7.41
N ASP A 296 -24.72 -21.25 6.25
CA ASP A 296 -25.34 -22.53 5.87
C ASP A 296 -24.29 -23.66 5.87
N ARG A 297 -23.13 -23.44 5.31
CA ARG A 297 -21.99 -24.39 5.33
C ARG A 297 -21.37 -24.58 6.70
N LEU A 298 -21.42 -23.57 7.55
CA LEU A 298 -20.92 -23.66 8.92
C LEU A 298 -21.80 -24.60 9.77
N GLY A 299 -23.12 -24.56 9.58
CA GLY A 299 -24.09 -25.35 10.34
C GLY A 299 -23.99 -25.06 11.85
N ASP A 300 -23.86 -26.13 12.65
CA ASP A 300 -23.72 -26.00 14.12
C ASP A 300 -22.34 -25.58 14.60
N ARG A 301 -21.35 -25.49 13.71
CA ARG A 301 -20.00 -25.06 14.03
C ARG A 301 -19.96 -23.56 14.29
N ILE A 302 -18.98 -23.09 15.06
CA ILE A 302 -18.83 -21.68 15.43
C ILE A 302 -17.40 -21.23 15.26
N HIS A 303 -17.21 -19.96 14.88
CA HIS A 303 -15.95 -19.27 14.93
C HIS A 303 -15.63 -18.79 16.35
N PHE A 304 -14.39 -18.36 16.55
CA PHE A 304 -13.97 -17.77 17.82
C PHE A 304 -14.78 -16.51 18.17
N GLU A 305 -15.06 -15.68 17.17
CA GLU A 305 -15.88 -14.48 17.32
C GLU A 305 -17.34 -14.84 17.68
N ASP A 306 -17.90 -15.91 17.11
CA ASP A 306 -19.24 -16.40 17.44
C ASP A 306 -19.32 -16.86 18.90
N MET A 307 -18.23 -17.43 19.46
CA MET A 307 -18.18 -17.81 20.89
C MET A 307 -18.39 -16.59 21.78
N VAL A 308 -17.68 -15.48 21.48
CA VAL A 308 -17.81 -14.24 22.25
C VAL A 308 -19.22 -13.66 22.13
N ASN A 309 -19.78 -13.60 20.92
CA ASN A 309 -21.13 -13.08 20.68
C ASN A 309 -22.22 -13.93 21.35
N ARG A 310 -22.12 -15.27 21.26
CA ARG A 310 -23.04 -16.18 21.95
C ARG A 310 -22.92 -16.07 23.47
N ALA A 311 -21.71 -15.95 24.00
CA ALA A 311 -21.48 -15.72 25.44
C ALA A 311 -22.15 -14.42 25.89
N THR A 312 -21.97 -13.33 25.12
CA THR A 312 -22.60 -12.03 25.37
C THR A 312 -24.12 -12.17 25.44
N ALA A 313 -24.73 -12.83 24.44
CA ALA A 313 -26.19 -13.03 24.39
C ALA A 313 -26.71 -13.87 25.58
N LEU A 314 -25.96 -14.88 26.05
CA LEU A 314 -26.31 -15.66 27.24
C LEU A 314 -26.29 -14.82 28.52
N VAL A 315 -25.31 -13.92 28.63
CA VAL A 315 -25.20 -12.99 29.77
C VAL A 315 -26.33 -11.95 29.71
N GLU A 316 -26.54 -11.30 28.58
CA GLU A 316 -27.58 -10.29 28.37
C GLU A 316 -29.00 -10.81 28.59
N SER A 317 -29.23 -12.07 28.18
CA SER A 317 -30.55 -12.73 28.38
C SER A 317 -30.78 -13.27 29.80
N GLY A 318 -29.80 -13.14 30.71
CA GLY A 318 -29.88 -13.67 32.08
C GLY A 318 -29.80 -15.22 32.17
N ARG A 319 -29.49 -15.91 31.05
CA ARG A 319 -29.28 -17.36 31.05
C ARG A 319 -27.94 -17.76 31.70
N TYR A 320 -27.03 -16.83 31.85
CA TYR A 320 -25.80 -16.95 32.62
C TYR A 320 -25.77 -15.83 33.65
N GLU A 321 -25.65 -16.18 34.91
CA GLU A 321 -25.47 -15.25 36.01
C GLU A 321 -23.99 -15.21 36.42
N SER A 322 -23.38 -14.03 36.39
CA SER A 322 -21.95 -13.86 36.67
C SER A 322 -21.68 -13.92 38.17
N PRO A 323 -20.84 -14.82 38.65
CA PRO A 323 -20.43 -14.84 40.06
C PRO A 323 -19.38 -13.78 40.42
N PHE A 324 -18.86 -13.05 39.38
CA PHE A 324 -17.70 -12.18 39.53
C PHE A 324 -18.10 -10.78 39.99
N ARG A 325 -17.44 -10.30 41.04
CA ARG A 325 -17.54 -8.91 41.52
C ARG A 325 -16.33 -8.07 41.10
N HIS A 326 -15.23 -8.71 40.70
CA HIS A 326 -14.05 -8.07 40.17
C HIS A 326 -13.64 -8.78 38.89
N ILE A 327 -13.50 -8.01 37.83
CA ILE A 327 -13.06 -8.48 36.51
C ILE A 327 -11.76 -7.77 36.18
N LEU A 328 -10.68 -8.53 36.02
CA LEU A 328 -9.35 -8.02 35.70
C LEU A 328 -9.04 -8.29 34.26
N VAL A 329 -8.62 -7.27 33.53
CA VAL A 329 -8.31 -7.36 32.10
C VAL A 329 -6.91 -6.84 31.85
N ASP A 330 -6.04 -7.69 31.34
CA ASP A 330 -4.69 -7.34 30.94
C ASP A 330 -4.63 -7.01 29.43
N GLU A 331 -3.58 -6.29 28.99
CA GLU A 331 -3.41 -5.83 27.60
C GLU A 331 -4.67 -5.13 27.03
N PHE A 332 -5.29 -4.29 27.87
CA PHE A 332 -6.61 -3.69 27.59
C PHE A 332 -6.64 -2.85 26.30
N GLN A 333 -5.49 -2.32 25.85
CA GLN A 333 -5.38 -1.58 24.58
C GLN A 333 -5.66 -2.46 23.34
N ASP A 334 -5.69 -3.78 23.49
CA ASP A 334 -5.98 -4.73 22.42
C ASP A 334 -7.42 -5.24 22.44
N ILE A 335 -8.27 -4.64 23.27
CA ILE A 335 -9.67 -5.05 23.36
C ILE A 335 -10.43 -4.74 22.06
N SER A 336 -11.24 -5.69 21.61
CA SER A 336 -12.18 -5.46 20.51
C SER A 336 -13.58 -5.10 21.03
N THR A 337 -14.38 -4.49 20.16
CA THR A 337 -15.77 -4.11 20.48
C THR A 337 -16.59 -5.28 21.00
N GLY A 338 -16.49 -6.47 20.39
CA GLY A 338 -17.22 -7.66 20.85
C GLY A 338 -16.79 -8.11 22.26
N ARG A 339 -15.50 -8.10 22.55
CA ARG A 339 -14.99 -8.42 23.90
C ARG A 339 -15.40 -7.37 24.94
N ALA A 340 -15.39 -6.10 24.55
CA ALA A 340 -15.85 -5.02 25.41
C ALA A 340 -17.34 -5.18 25.77
N ARG A 341 -18.19 -5.54 24.79
CA ARG A 341 -19.62 -5.83 25.02
C ARG A 341 -19.81 -6.99 26.02
N LEU A 342 -19.05 -8.07 25.89
CA LEU A 342 -19.12 -9.17 26.85
C LEU A 342 -18.77 -8.70 28.29
N ILE A 343 -17.70 -7.92 28.45
CA ILE A 343 -17.29 -7.37 29.75
C ILE A 343 -18.37 -6.41 30.29
N GLN A 344 -18.94 -5.58 29.45
CA GLN A 344 -20.05 -4.68 29.82
C GLN A 344 -21.27 -5.47 30.26
N ALA A 345 -21.68 -6.52 29.51
CA ALA A 345 -22.79 -7.37 29.88
C ALA A 345 -22.57 -8.05 31.25
N LEU A 346 -21.39 -8.58 31.51
CA LEU A 346 -21.03 -9.16 32.82
C LEU A 346 -21.07 -8.10 33.93
N LYS A 347 -20.57 -6.90 33.66
CA LYS A 347 -20.54 -5.80 34.64
C LYS A 347 -21.95 -5.33 35.02
N THR A 348 -22.86 -5.25 34.06
CA THR A 348 -24.21 -4.70 34.26
C THR A 348 -25.14 -5.60 35.06
N GLN A 349 -24.81 -6.90 35.19
CA GLN A 349 -25.61 -7.82 36.00
C GLN A 349 -25.59 -7.49 37.48
N HIS A 350 -24.52 -6.84 37.98
CA HIS A 350 -24.41 -6.48 39.40
C HIS A 350 -23.82 -5.09 39.58
N ALA A 351 -24.46 -4.29 40.41
CA ALA A 351 -24.03 -2.90 40.66
C ALA A 351 -22.64 -2.80 41.32
N GLU A 352 -22.25 -3.83 42.10
CA GLU A 352 -20.96 -3.89 42.77
C GLU A 352 -19.80 -4.38 41.90
N THR A 353 -20.09 -4.88 40.69
CA THR A 353 -19.01 -5.38 39.82
C THR A 353 -18.05 -4.23 39.40
N ARG A 354 -16.78 -4.45 39.60
CA ARG A 354 -15.71 -3.50 39.29
C ARG A 354 -14.78 -4.09 38.21
N ILE A 355 -14.39 -3.22 37.26
CA ILE A 355 -13.41 -3.57 36.24
C ILE A 355 -12.07 -2.97 36.63
N PHE A 356 -11.02 -3.81 36.61
CA PHE A 356 -9.64 -3.39 36.71
C PHE A 356 -8.91 -3.72 35.41
N ALA A 357 -8.56 -2.70 34.63
CA ALA A 357 -7.93 -2.85 33.33
C ALA A 357 -6.49 -2.36 33.37
N VAL A 358 -5.57 -3.14 32.84
CA VAL A 358 -4.16 -2.76 32.64
C VAL A 358 -3.87 -2.73 31.16
N GLY A 359 -3.23 -1.65 30.70
CA GLY A 359 -2.90 -1.51 29.28
C GLY A 359 -2.05 -0.29 29.00
N ASP A 360 -1.51 -0.26 27.80
CA ASP A 360 -0.69 0.83 27.28
C ASP A 360 -1.18 1.24 25.89
N ASP A 361 -1.91 2.37 25.78
CA ASP A 361 -2.44 2.88 24.49
C ASP A 361 -1.34 3.16 23.46
N TRP A 362 -0.09 3.41 23.88
CA TRP A 362 1.06 3.55 23.00
C TRP A 362 1.47 2.24 22.33
N GLN A 363 0.98 1.09 22.83
CA GLN A 363 1.20 -0.24 22.28
C GLN A 363 -0.03 -0.83 21.58
N SER A 364 -1.08 -0.02 21.30
CA SER A 364 -2.23 -0.44 20.52
C SER A 364 -1.89 -0.48 19.04
N ILE A 365 -1.58 -1.67 18.52
CA ILE A 365 -1.10 -1.91 17.15
C ILE A 365 -1.87 -3.01 16.42
N TYR A 366 -3.05 -3.40 16.91
CA TYR A 366 -3.85 -4.49 16.35
C TYR A 366 -5.22 -4.03 15.85
N ARG A 367 -5.33 -2.79 15.31
CA ARG A 367 -6.57 -2.31 14.70
C ARG A 367 -7.02 -3.22 13.55
N PHE A 368 -6.08 -3.69 12.74
CA PHE A 368 -6.33 -4.67 11.66
C PHE A 368 -6.89 -6.02 12.16
N ALA A 369 -6.78 -6.33 13.45
CA ALA A 369 -7.38 -7.49 14.10
C ALA A 369 -8.66 -7.15 14.87
N GLY A 370 -9.14 -5.90 14.78
CA GLY A 370 -10.38 -5.42 15.40
C GLY A 370 -10.21 -4.80 16.79
N SER A 371 -8.98 -4.53 17.24
CA SER A 371 -8.77 -3.78 18.49
C SER A 371 -9.21 -2.33 18.33
N ASP A 372 -9.90 -1.80 19.33
CA ASP A 372 -10.43 -0.45 19.34
C ASP A 372 -9.83 0.38 20.49
N ILE A 373 -8.88 1.24 20.16
CA ILE A 373 -8.20 2.12 21.11
C ILE A 373 -9.15 3.13 21.79
N HIS A 374 -10.27 3.47 21.14
CA HIS A 374 -11.26 4.41 21.68
C HIS A 374 -11.93 3.87 22.95
N ILE A 375 -12.06 2.54 23.06
CA ILE A 375 -12.61 1.88 24.27
C ILE A 375 -11.71 2.17 25.46
N MET A 376 -10.38 2.05 25.31
CA MET A 376 -9.45 2.35 26.37
C MET A 376 -9.42 3.84 26.73
N ARG A 377 -9.39 4.72 25.72
CA ARG A 377 -9.39 6.18 25.93
C ARG A 377 -10.66 6.69 26.59
N ASN A 378 -11.78 6.02 26.36
CA ASN A 378 -13.08 6.34 26.93
C ASN A 378 -13.47 5.41 28.09
N PHE A 379 -12.51 4.84 28.80
CA PHE A 379 -12.75 3.83 29.84
C PHE A 379 -13.84 4.22 30.84
N GLY A 380 -13.86 5.49 31.29
CA GLY A 380 -14.87 6.00 32.22
C GLY A 380 -16.29 5.88 31.66
N ARG A 381 -16.48 6.25 30.40
CA ARG A 381 -17.78 6.14 29.73
C ARG A 381 -18.21 4.69 29.56
N GLU A 382 -17.29 3.82 29.17
CA GLU A 382 -17.59 2.42 28.83
C GLU A 382 -17.74 1.53 30.08
N PHE A 383 -16.88 1.73 31.09
CA PHE A 383 -16.76 0.83 32.24
C PHE A 383 -16.82 1.52 33.60
N GLY A 384 -17.01 2.84 33.64
CA GLY A 384 -17.09 3.58 34.89
C GLY A 384 -18.31 3.18 35.73
N GLY A 385 -18.20 3.36 37.03
CA GLY A 385 -19.27 3.08 37.99
C GLY A 385 -20.21 4.26 38.19
N VAL A 386 -21.17 4.08 39.09
CA VAL A 386 -22.04 5.16 39.62
C VAL A 386 -21.62 5.44 41.06
N PHE A 387 -21.37 6.70 41.38
CA PHE A 387 -21.05 7.13 42.73
C PHE A 387 -21.65 8.51 42.99
N ALA A 388 -22.39 8.66 44.09
CA ALA A 388 -23.06 9.91 44.49
C ALA A 388 -23.88 10.53 43.37
N GLY A 389 -24.59 9.73 42.53
CA GLY A 389 -25.38 10.19 41.42
C GLY A 389 -24.61 10.51 40.13
N HIS A 390 -23.29 10.43 40.13
CA HIS A 390 -22.44 10.61 38.96
C HIS A 390 -22.16 9.26 38.27
N THR A 391 -22.36 9.20 36.95
CA THR A 391 -22.04 8.05 36.09
C THR A 391 -20.62 8.19 35.53
N GLY A 392 -20.01 7.08 35.09
CA GLY A 392 -18.68 7.10 34.48
C GLY A 392 -17.53 7.25 35.46
N VAL A 393 -17.78 7.09 36.76
CA VAL A 393 -16.75 7.27 37.79
C VAL A 393 -15.69 6.18 37.69
N HIS A 394 -14.45 6.61 37.51
CA HIS A 394 -13.29 5.72 37.41
C HIS A 394 -12.04 6.39 37.99
N ARG A 395 -10.99 5.62 38.17
CA ARG A 395 -9.67 6.10 38.56
C ARG A 395 -8.62 5.56 37.62
N THR A 396 -7.77 6.43 37.11
CA THR A 396 -6.57 6.04 36.34
C THR A 396 -5.32 6.25 37.18
N VAL A 397 -4.39 5.30 37.07
CA VAL A 397 -3.09 5.33 37.74
C VAL A 397 -2.01 4.96 36.76
N ASP A 398 -0.99 5.81 36.64
CA ASP A 398 0.14 5.56 35.75
C ASP A 398 1.17 4.64 36.40
N LEU A 399 1.61 3.59 35.70
CA LEU A 399 2.80 2.83 36.03
C LEU A 399 4.00 3.54 35.38
N GLY A 400 4.45 4.64 35.98
CA GLY A 400 5.40 5.56 35.34
C GLY A 400 6.83 5.04 35.21
N ARG A 401 7.27 4.04 36.04
CA ARG A 401 8.64 3.55 36.01
C ARG A 401 8.82 2.41 35.00
N THR A 402 9.76 2.57 34.07
CA THR A 402 10.16 1.51 33.15
C THR A 402 11.51 0.92 33.52
N PHE A 403 11.58 -0.42 33.54
CA PHE A 403 12.79 -1.18 33.86
C PHE A 403 13.42 -1.84 32.60
N ARG A 404 12.77 -1.73 31.45
CA ARG A 404 13.22 -2.39 30.23
C ARG A 404 14.29 -1.59 29.52
N SER A 405 13.97 -0.39 29.11
CA SER A 405 14.84 0.42 28.24
C SER A 405 15.60 1.48 29.02
N VAL A 406 16.82 1.78 28.57
CA VAL A 406 17.59 2.93 29.04
C VAL A 406 16.88 4.24 28.73
N ASP A 407 17.25 5.31 29.41
CA ASP A 407 16.65 6.65 29.34
C ASP A 407 16.57 7.19 27.90
N LYS A 408 17.66 7.13 27.14
CA LYS A 408 17.73 7.63 25.76
C LYS A 408 16.70 6.99 24.84
N ILE A 409 16.42 5.68 24.99
CA ILE A 409 15.38 5.00 24.22
C ILE A 409 14.00 5.38 24.72
N ALA A 410 13.78 5.32 26.03
CA ALA A 410 12.47 5.54 26.62
C ALA A 410 11.95 6.97 26.37
N LEU A 411 12.82 7.98 26.51
CA LEU A 411 12.47 9.39 26.30
C LEU A 411 12.26 9.72 24.81
N ALA A 412 13.12 9.21 23.93
CA ALA A 412 12.94 9.38 22.49
C ALA A 412 11.63 8.71 21.99
N ALA A 413 11.38 7.48 22.40
CA ALA A 413 10.16 6.76 22.03
C ALA A 413 8.89 7.45 22.57
N ARG A 414 8.93 7.94 23.84
CA ARG A 414 7.87 8.75 24.42
C ARG A 414 7.61 10.02 23.60
N ARG A 415 8.64 10.79 23.30
CA ARG A 415 8.54 12.01 22.49
C ARG A 415 7.92 11.71 21.13
N PHE A 416 8.38 10.65 20.48
CA PHE A 416 7.92 10.23 19.17
C PHE A 416 6.43 9.86 19.14
N VAL A 417 5.95 9.06 20.10
CA VAL A 417 4.55 8.63 20.11
C VAL A 417 3.60 9.77 20.51
N LEU A 418 4.03 10.68 21.39
CA LEU A 418 3.25 11.84 21.84
C LEU A 418 3.15 12.99 20.80
N CYS A 419 3.78 12.88 19.62
CA CYS A 419 3.45 13.75 18.50
C CYS A 419 1.98 13.61 18.08
N ASN A 420 1.36 12.45 18.35
CA ASN A 420 -0.09 12.29 18.22
C ASN A 420 -0.77 12.79 19.50
N PRO A 421 -1.49 13.93 19.48
CA PRO A 421 -2.09 14.54 20.65
C PRO A 421 -3.22 13.70 21.27
N ALA A 422 -3.76 12.71 20.55
CA ALA A 422 -4.79 11.81 21.03
C ALA A 422 -4.25 10.70 21.95
N GLN A 423 -2.93 10.54 22.08
CA GLN A 423 -2.35 9.57 23.00
C GLN A 423 -2.47 10.01 24.45
N ILE A 424 -2.74 9.06 25.34
CA ILE A 424 -2.80 9.32 26.79
C ILE A 424 -1.42 9.76 27.27
N THR A 425 -1.32 10.96 27.81
CA THR A 425 -0.07 11.45 28.38
C THR A 425 0.21 10.75 29.69
N LYS A 426 1.38 10.13 29.82
CA LYS A 426 1.84 9.45 31.03
C LYS A 426 3.30 9.80 31.36
N THR A 427 3.62 9.71 32.62
CA THR A 427 4.99 9.89 33.10
C THR A 427 5.81 8.63 32.79
N VAL A 428 7.00 8.81 32.24
CA VAL A 428 7.96 7.71 32.01
C VAL A 428 9.25 8.05 32.73
N VAL A 429 9.60 7.23 33.72
CA VAL A 429 10.83 7.35 34.49
C VAL A 429 11.67 6.11 34.19
N PRO A 430 12.74 6.23 33.41
CA PRO A 430 13.65 5.12 33.13
C PRO A 430 14.41 4.69 34.39
N ALA A 431 14.66 3.38 34.52
CA ALA A 431 15.47 2.84 35.62
C ALA A 431 16.96 2.76 35.30
N GLY A 432 17.34 2.83 34.01
CA GLY A 432 18.73 2.79 33.54
C GLY A 432 19.07 4.02 32.71
N GLU A 433 20.34 4.42 32.75
CA GLU A 433 20.91 5.53 32.00
C GLU A 433 21.88 5.00 30.93
N ALA A 434 21.99 5.72 29.80
CA ALA A 434 22.97 5.47 28.75
C ALA A 434 23.94 6.66 28.64
N GLU A 435 25.23 6.38 28.61
CA GLU A 435 26.29 7.40 28.48
C GLU A 435 26.31 8.02 27.07
N HIS A 436 25.87 7.26 26.05
CA HIS A 436 25.91 7.66 24.64
C HIS A 436 24.54 7.52 23.98
N PRO A 437 24.30 8.15 22.79
CA PRO A 437 23.07 7.95 22.05
C PRO A 437 22.78 6.47 21.83
N ALA A 438 21.66 6.01 22.36
CA ALA A 438 21.26 4.59 22.30
C ALA A 438 20.52 4.25 20.99
N ILE A 439 20.05 5.25 20.24
CA ILE A 439 19.42 5.08 18.94
C ILE A 439 20.38 5.56 17.86
N ARG A 440 20.64 4.73 16.86
CA ARG A 440 21.56 5.06 15.76
C ARG A 440 20.97 4.67 14.42
N ILE A 441 21.09 5.54 13.42
CA ILE A 441 20.74 5.24 12.02
C ILE A 441 21.96 4.66 11.32
N ALA A 442 21.75 3.60 10.53
CA ALA A 442 22.74 3.06 9.62
C ALA A 442 22.17 3.13 8.19
N TRP A 443 22.89 3.88 7.34
CA TRP A 443 22.45 4.10 5.96
C TRP A 443 22.75 2.90 5.09
N THR A 444 21.79 2.50 4.27
CA THR A 444 21.90 1.37 3.36
C THR A 444 21.60 1.75 1.93
N ARG A 445 22.26 1.08 0.98
CA ARG A 445 21.87 1.00 -0.42
C ARG A 445 21.37 -0.42 -0.69
N ARG A 446 20.61 -0.62 -1.76
CA ARG A 446 20.04 -1.93 -2.07
C ARG A 446 21.09 -3.04 -2.10
N GLU A 447 22.27 -2.74 -2.67
CA GLU A 447 23.40 -3.65 -2.81
C GLU A 447 24.22 -3.83 -1.52
N THR A 448 24.06 -2.98 -0.52
CA THR A 448 24.87 -3.00 0.71
C THR A 448 24.10 -3.35 1.97
N VAL A 449 22.79 -3.63 1.90
CA VAL A 449 21.95 -3.92 3.09
C VAL A 449 22.53 -5.06 3.92
N ASP A 450 22.89 -6.18 3.28
CA ASP A 450 23.43 -7.34 3.98
C ASP A 450 24.79 -7.05 4.62
N GLN A 451 25.64 -6.26 3.95
CA GLN A 451 26.93 -5.83 4.48
C GLN A 451 26.77 -4.93 5.71
N VAL A 452 25.90 -3.93 5.63
CA VAL A 452 25.64 -3.00 6.75
C VAL A 452 25.04 -3.74 7.94
N LEU A 453 24.15 -4.71 7.69
CA LEU A 453 23.62 -5.58 8.74
C LEU A 453 24.72 -6.41 9.38
N ASP A 454 25.60 -7.04 8.59
CA ASP A 454 26.71 -7.85 9.10
C ASP A 454 27.69 -7.00 9.93
N ASP A 455 28.05 -5.82 9.44
CA ASP A 455 28.93 -4.89 10.17
C ASP A 455 28.27 -4.35 11.46
N THR A 456 26.96 -4.12 11.44
CA THR A 456 26.19 -3.79 12.65
C THR A 456 26.26 -4.92 13.67
N LEU A 457 26.07 -6.17 13.25
CA LEU A 457 26.15 -7.33 14.14
C LEU A 457 27.57 -7.59 14.66
N LYS A 458 28.61 -7.37 13.86
CA LYS A 458 30.02 -7.41 14.28
C LYS A 458 30.29 -6.38 15.38
N ALA A 459 29.81 -5.15 15.19
CA ALA A 459 29.97 -4.09 16.19
C ALA A 459 29.28 -4.45 17.51
N LEU A 460 28.07 -5.03 17.48
CA LEU A 460 27.37 -5.51 18.68
C LEU A 460 28.07 -6.71 19.33
N ALA A 461 28.68 -7.60 18.54
CA ALA A 461 29.43 -8.74 19.07
C ALA A 461 30.76 -8.32 19.72
N ALA A 462 31.28 -7.15 19.37
CA ALA A 462 32.50 -6.57 19.97
C ALA A 462 32.23 -5.80 21.26
N GLU A 463 30.97 -5.53 21.62
CA GLU A 463 30.63 -4.94 22.92
C GLU A 463 31.05 -5.87 24.08
N PRO A 464 31.33 -5.33 25.26
CA PRO A 464 31.70 -6.14 26.42
C PRO A 464 30.69 -7.25 26.70
N PRO A 465 31.13 -8.51 26.88
CA PRO A 465 30.23 -9.64 27.10
C PRO A 465 29.40 -9.45 28.37
N LEU A 466 28.17 -9.93 28.33
CA LEU A 466 27.33 -10.00 29.51
C LEU A 466 27.84 -11.10 30.45
N PRO A 467 27.77 -10.94 31.81
CA PRO A 467 28.39 -11.86 32.72
C PRO A 467 27.96 -13.32 32.56
N ASP A 468 26.67 -13.58 32.32
CA ASP A 468 26.10 -14.91 32.40
C ASP A 468 25.45 -15.43 31.08
N ARG A 469 25.45 -14.64 30.03
CA ARG A 469 24.76 -14.98 28.78
C ARG A 469 25.28 -14.22 27.55
N LYS A 470 24.99 -14.75 26.38
CA LYS A 470 25.20 -14.01 25.14
C LYS A 470 24.22 -12.84 25.04
N ALA A 471 24.67 -11.76 24.42
CA ALA A 471 23.79 -10.65 24.13
C ALA A 471 22.70 -11.08 23.13
N THR A 472 21.47 -10.66 23.40
CA THR A 472 20.31 -10.94 22.55
C THR A 472 20.13 -9.81 21.54
N VAL A 473 19.96 -10.17 20.27
CA VAL A 473 19.68 -9.23 19.16
C VAL A 473 18.37 -9.61 18.51
N LEU A 474 17.42 -8.68 18.54
CA LEU A 474 16.14 -8.82 17.88
C LEU A 474 16.15 -8.01 16.58
N LEU A 475 16.16 -8.72 15.45
CA LEU A 475 15.98 -8.14 14.13
C LEU A 475 14.48 -7.92 13.93
N LEU A 476 14.07 -6.69 13.69
CA LEU A 476 12.67 -6.32 13.49
C LEU A 476 12.41 -5.85 12.06
N GLY A 477 11.31 -6.31 11.49
CA GLY A 477 10.80 -5.85 10.21
C GLY A 477 9.32 -5.48 10.28
N ARG A 478 8.88 -4.52 9.45
CA ARG A 478 7.44 -4.26 9.30
C ARG A 478 6.72 -5.46 8.73
N TYR A 479 7.39 -6.18 7.81
CA TYR A 479 6.87 -7.34 7.10
C TYR A 479 7.83 -8.53 7.17
N ARG A 480 7.29 -9.74 7.01
CA ARG A 480 8.07 -10.98 7.10
C ARG A 480 9.02 -11.17 5.91
N PHE A 481 8.67 -10.69 4.72
CA PHE A 481 9.48 -10.87 3.51
C PHE A 481 10.87 -10.19 3.56
N ILE A 482 11.09 -9.29 4.55
CA ILE A 482 12.41 -8.68 4.76
C ILE A 482 13.31 -9.48 5.70
N GLU A 483 12.87 -10.68 6.11
CA GLU A 483 13.67 -11.58 6.95
C GLU A 483 14.98 -11.93 6.22
N PRO A 484 16.14 -11.63 6.82
CA PRO A 484 17.42 -11.97 6.22
C PRO A 484 17.72 -13.47 6.34
N GLY A 485 18.80 -13.94 5.72
CA GLY A 485 19.26 -15.31 5.82
C GLY A 485 19.70 -15.72 7.23
N MET A 486 18.74 -15.96 8.13
CA MET A 486 18.95 -16.17 9.58
C MET A 486 19.96 -17.26 9.91
N ARG A 487 19.99 -18.36 9.13
CA ARG A 487 20.94 -19.46 9.37
C ARG A 487 22.39 -18.98 9.18
N SER A 488 22.65 -18.27 8.10
CA SER A 488 23.97 -17.73 7.79
C SER A 488 24.41 -16.67 8.81
N LEU A 489 23.49 -15.76 9.23
CA LEU A 489 23.80 -14.75 10.22
C LEU A 489 24.18 -15.35 11.59
N ARG A 490 23.46 -16.36 12.05
CA ARG A 490 23.77 -17.05 13.32
C ARG A 490 25.10 -17.78 13.27
N GLN A 491 25.47 -18.33 12.10
CA GLN A 491 26.78 -18.98 11.92
C GLN A 491 27.94 -17.98 11.95
N ARG A 492 27.76 -16.79 11.34
CA ARG A 492 28.81 -15.76 11.34
C ARG A 492 28.97 -15.04 12.68
N HIS A 493 27.90 -14.97 13.48
CA HIS A 493 27.88 -14.26 14.77
C HIS A 493 27.54 -15.19 15.95
N PRO A 494 28.38 -16.20 16.25
CA PRO A 494 28.07 -17.23 17.27
C PRO A 494 28.01 -16.68 18.69
N ASN A 495 28.57 -15.48 18.93
CA ASN A 495 28.57 -14.81 20.25
C ASN A 495 27.28 -14.04 20.54
N LEU A 496 26.37 -13.94 19.56
CA LEU A 496 25.07 -13.30 19.69
C LEU A 496 23.93 -14.32 19.62
N THR A 497 22.86 -14.05 20.33
CA THR A 497 21.59 -14.77 20.17
C THR A 497 20.67 -13.95 19.27
N ILE A 498 20.61 -14.29 17.95
CA ILE A 498 19.92 -13.51 16.94
C ILE A 498 18.55 -14.12 16.61
N THR A 499 17.50 -13.32 16.70
CA THR A 499 16.12 -13.70 16.35
C THR A 499 15.51 -12.65 15.42
N PHE A 500 14.78 -13.09 14.41
CA PHE A 500 13.95 -12.20 13.59
C PHE A 500 12.48 -12.32 13.98
N LYS A 501 11.79 -11.19 14.04
CA LYS A 501 10.32 -11.09 14.19
C LYS A 501 9.80 -9.90 13.39
N THR A 502 8.52 -9.95 12.98
CA THR A 502 7.84 -8.70 12.62
C THR A 502 7.62 -7.86 13.87
N ILE A 503 7.51 -6.53 13.72
CA ILE A 503 7.30 -5.63 14.87
C ILE A 503 6.06 -6.05 15.65
N HIS A 504 4.96 -6.39 14.97
CA HIS A 504 3.73 -6.89 15.60
C HIS A 504 3.96 -8.17 16.42
N ALA A 505 4.68 -9.14 15.85
CA ALA A 505 5.00 -10.39 16.54
C ALA A 505 6.06 -10.24 17.64
N SER A 506 6.67 -9.07 17.77
CA SER A 506 7.62 -8.76 18.84
C SER A 506 6.97 -8.18 20.09
N LYS A 507 5.66 -7.87 20.04
CA LYS A 507 4.95 -7.37 21.22
C LYS A 507 5.08 -8.38 22.38
N GLY A 508 5.36 -7.88 23.58
CA GLY A 508 5.68 -8.72 24.76
C GLY A 508 7.12 -9.24 24.81
N LEU A 509 7.88 -9.23 23.72
CA LEU A 509 9.29 -9.63 23.70
C LEU A 509 10.22 -8.46 24.06
N GLU A 510 11.46 -8.79 24.38
CA GLU A 510 12.55 -7.85 24.65
C GLU A 510 13.90 -8.45 24.28
N ALA A 511 14.88 -7.61 23.97
CA ALA A 511 16.26 -7.99 23.69
C ALA A 511 17.23 -6.91 24.18
N ASP A 512 18.51 -7.25 24.31
CA ASP A 512 19.52 -6.27 24.65
C ASP A 512 19.66 -5.22 23.56
N HIS A 513 19.65 -5.67 22.30
CA HIS A 513 19.76 -4.82 21.12
C HIS A 513 18.62 -5.11 20.14
N VAL A 514 18.12 -4.06 19.52
CA VAL A 514 17.17 -4.13 18.40
C VAL A 514 17.84 -3.61 17.13
N VAL A 515 17.66 -4.31 16.04
CA VAL A 515 18.02 -3.85 14.69
C VAL A 515 16.76 -3.79 13.86
N LEU A 516 16.28 -2.59 13.54
CA LEU A 516 15.11 -2.35 12.71
C LEU A 516 15.52 -2.33 11.24
N LEU A 517 14.94 -3.20 10.43
CA LEU A 517 15.22 -3.37 9.02
C LEU A 517 14.14 -2.70 8.16
N GLY A 518 14.54 -2.15 7.01
CA GLY A 518 13.63 -1.63 6.01
C GLY A 518 12.85 -0.39 6.45
N ALA A 519 13.51 0.53 7.17
CA ALA A 519 12.93 1.83 7.53
C ALA A 519 12.97 2.78 6.32
N ASP A 520 12.25 2.41 5.25
CA ASP A 520 12.29 3.05 3.95
C ASP A 520 10.93 3.63 3.56
N SER A 521 10.95 4.69 2.74
CA SER A 521 9.76 5.27 2.11
C SER A 521 9.38 4.45 0.88
N ALA A 522 8.43 3.51 1.04
CA ALA A 522 7.90 2.67 -0.02
C ALA A 522 6.46 2.24 0.33
N ARG A 523 5.70 1.75 -0.66
CA ARG A 523 4.34 1.24 -0.41
C ARG A 523 4.32 0.20 0.71
N MET A 524 5.26 -0.75 0.69
CA MET A 524 5.49 -1.73 1.75
C MET A 524 6.73 -1.35 2.59
N GLY A 525 6.91 -0.07 2.87
CA GLY A 525 7.97 0.47 3.72
C GLY A 525 7.56 0.56 5.19
N PHE A 526 8.22 1.47 5.91
CA PHE A 526 7.87 1.79 7.28
C PHE A 526 8.05 3.28 7.57
N PRO A 527 6.96 4.08 7.76
CA PRO A 527 5.56 3.64 7.87
C PRO A 527 5.04 2.98 6.59
N SER A 528 4.11 2.03 6.77
CA SER A 528 3.38 1.42 5.65
C SER A 528 2.50 2.46 4.97
N MET A 529 2.55 2.49 3.63
CA MET A 529 1.63 3.30 2.82
C MET A 529 0.46 2.46 2.27
N ILE A 530 0.26 1.24 2.78
CA ILE A 530 -0.90 0.42 2.45
C ILE A 530 -2.10 1.00 3.20
N VAL A 531 -3.08 1.44 2.42
CA VAL A 531 -4.36 1.93 2.93
C VAL A 531 -5.36 0.77 2.89
N ASP A 532 -6.12 0.59 3.96
CA ASP A 532 -7.23 -0.35 4.00
C ASP A 532 -8.29 0.04 2.95
N ASP A 533 -8.98 -0.96 2.39
CA ASP A 533 -10.12 -0.68 1.52
C ASP A 533 -11.18 0.13 2.31
N PRO A 534 -11.69 1.25 1.76
CA PRO A 534 -12.69 2.08 2.44
C PRO A 534 -13.91 1.30 2.96
N LEU A 535 -14.28 0.20 2.32
CA LEU A 535 -15.39 -0.67 2.75
C LEU A 535 -15.16 -1.28 4.14
N LEU A 536 -13.92 -1.47 4.55
CA LEU A 536 -13.62 -1.96 5.91
C LEU A 536 -14.03 -0.97 6.99
N ALA A 537 -14.19 0.32 6.66
CA ALA A 537 -14.71 1.30 7.61
C ALA A 537 -16.13 0.98 8.10
N LEU A 538 -16.89 0.17 7.36
CA LEU A 538 -18.24 -0.28 7.77
C LEU A 538 -18.20 -1.17 9.01
N VAL A 539 -17.13 -1.91 9.21
CA VAL A 539 -16.99 -2.94 10.25
C VAL A 539 -15.76 -2.78 11.14
N SER A 540 -14.88 -1.85 10.81
CA SER A 540 -13.68 -1.56 11.62
C SER A 540 -13.94 -0.41 12.59
N PRO A 541 -13.17 -0.32 13.69
CA PRO A 541 -13.12 0.87 14.53
C PRO A 541 -12.78 2.13 13.72
N GLU A 542 -13.28 3.27 14.17
CA GLU A 542 -13.00 4.55 13.52
C GLU A 542 -11.50 4.81 13.41
N ALA A 543 -11.08 5.27 12.23
CA ALA A 543 -9.68 5.61 12.01
C ALA A 543 -9.32 6.89 12.77
N GLU A 544 -8.13 6.91 13.34
CA GLU A 544 -7.62 8.12 14.00
C GLU A 544 -7.29 9.19 12.95
N PRO A 545 -7.66 10.46 13.17
CA PRO A 545 -7.42 11.54 12.20
C PRO A 545 -5.93 11.92 12.07
N PHE A 546 -5.10 11.53 13.03
CA PHE A 546 -3.67 11.82 12.99
C PHE A 546 -2.94 10.90 11.99
N ALA A 547 -2.16 11.51 11.10
CA ALA A 547 -1.44 10.76 10.05
C ALA A 547 -0.49 9.71 10.65
N ASN A 548 -0.57 8.50 10.14
CA ASN A 548 0.24 7.36 10.57
C ASN A 548 0.14 7.05 12.09
N ALA A 549 -1.00 7.34 12.73
CA ALA A 549 -1.18 7.16 14.18
C ALA A 549 -0.79 5.74 14.65
N GLU A 550 -1.31 4.70 14.00
CA GLU A 550 -0.98 3.31 14.32
C GLU A 550 0.47 2.96 13.99
N GLU A 551 0.98 3.34 12.81
CA GLU A 551 2.38 3.10 12.42
C GLU A 551 3.37 3.80 13.37
N ARG A 552 3.00 4.94 13.94
CA ARG A 552 3.77 5.63 14.98
C ARG A 552 3.85 4.80 16.26
N ARG A 553 2.76 4.17 16.67
CA ARG A 553 2.76 3.20 17.78
C ARG A 553 3.57 1.95 17.46
N VAL A 554 3.52 1.48 16.20
CA VAL A 554 4.37 0.38 15.74
C VAL A 554 5.86 0.74 15.88
N MET A 555 6.26 1.98 15.55
CA MET A 555 7.65 2.46 15.76
C MET A 555 8.00 2.55 17.25
N TYR A 556 7.08 3.05 18.08
CA TYR A 556 7.25 3.06 19.53
C TYR A 556 7.50 1.65 20.07
N VAL A 557 6.68 0.67 19.65
CA VAL A 557 6.86 -0.74 20.03
C VAL A 557 8.22 -1.25 19.59
N ALA A 558 8.64 -0.97 18.34
CA ALA A 558 9.93 -1.42 17.82
C ALA A 558 11.10 -0.89 18.68
N MET A 559 11.12 0.41 18.97
CA MET A 559 12.17 1.03 19.77
C MET A 559 12.20 0.47 21.20
N THR A 560 11.03 0.32 21.83
CA THR A 560 10.92 -0.11 23.24
C THR A 560 11.08 -1.61 23.48
N ARG A 561 11.39 -2.41 22.43
CA ARG A 561 11.83 -3.80 22.59
C ARG A 561 13.29 -3.89 23.04
N ALA A 562 14.08 -2.82 22.85
CA ALA A 562 15.49 -2.78 23.22
C ALA A 562 15.69 -2.41 24.68
N ARG A 563 16.59 -3.12 25.33
CA ARG A 563 17.08 -2.74 26.67
C ARG A 563 18.21 -1.71 26.58
N ARG A 564 19.14 -1.87 25.63
CA ARG A 564 20.41 -1.12 25.56
C ARG A 564 20.53 -0.24 24.32
N THR A 565 20.33 -0.79 23.10
CA THR A 565 20.50 0.00 21.87
C THR A 565 19.49 -0.36 20.79
N VAL A 566 19.16 0.64 19.96
CA VAL A 566 18.37 0.50 18.74
C VAL A 566 19.21 0.95 17.55
N LYS A 567 19.36 0.08 16.55
CA LYS A 567 19.94 0.40 15.25
C LYS A 567 18.83 0.40 14.21
N ILE A 568 18.72 1.45 13.42
CA ILE A 568 17.72 1.58 12.36
C ILE A 568 18.44 1.56 11.03
N LEU A 569 18.22 0.53 10.21
CA LEU A 569 18.74 0.43 8.85
C LEU A 569 17.75 1.10 7.91
N ALA A 570 18.16 2.18 7.29
CA ALA A 570 17.34 3.01 6.43
C ALA A 570 17.98 3.24 5.06
N SER A 571 17.17 3.26 4.01
CA SER A 571 17.65 3.55 2.65
C SER A 571 18.17 4.98 2.54
N GLU A 572 19.39 5.13 2.03
CA GLU A 572 19.98 6.44 1.73
C GLU A 572 19.17 7.19 0.65
N ALA A 573 18.66 6.45 -0.35
CA ALA A 573 17.91 7.04 -1.46
C ALA A 573 16.44 7.36 -1.14
N ARG A 574 15.84 6.64 -0.17
CA ARG A 574 14.42 6.78 0.18
C ARG A 574 14.24 6.59 1.69
N PRO A 575 14.73 7.50 2.52
CA PRO A 575 14.59 7.38 3.96
C PRO A 575 13.12 7.42 4.38
N SER A 576 12.81 6.68 5.40
CA SER A 576 11.51 6.71 6.06
C SER A 576 11.17 8.12 6.56
N ALA A 577 9.90 8.52 6.48
CA ALA A 577 9.43 9.75 7.11
C ALA A 577 9.73 9.79 8.62
N PHE A 578 9.67 8.63 9.29
CA PHE A 578 10.01 8.52 10.72
C PHE A 578 11.50 8.68 10.98
N VAL A 579 12.36 8.15 10.11
CA VAL A 579 13.81 8.36 10.20
C VAL A 579 14.14 9.83 10.01
N THR A 580 13.51 10.48 9.02
CA THR A 580 13.69 11.91 8.77
C THR A 580 13.25 12.76 9.97
N GLU A 581 12.13 12.40 10.62
CA GLU A 581 11.64 13.08 11.82
C GLU A 581 12.63 12.93 12.99
N LEU A 582 13.11 11.72 13.24
CA LEU A 582 14.07 11.43 14.31
C LEU A 582 15.40 12.20 14.14
N LEU A 583 15.81 12.46 12.91
CA LEU A 583 17.05 13.18 12.60
C LEU A 583 16.87 14.71 12.63
N LYS A 584 15.68 15.21 12.30
CA LYS A 584 15.40 16.66 12.25
C LYS A 584 15.37 17.32 13.63
N ASP A 585 14.98 16.58 14.67
CA ASP A 585 14.84 17.12 16.01
C ASP A 585 15.94 16.57 16.92
N PRO A 586 16.94 17.41 17.29
CA PRO A 586 18.04 17.01 18.18
C PRO A 586 17.61 16.45 19.53
N ALA A 587 16.37 16.76 19.97
CA ALA A 587 15.85 16.28 21.25
C ALA A 587 15.55 14.77 21.27
N TYR A 588 15.62 14.09 20.11
CA TYR A 588 15.59 12.62 20.06
C TYR A 588 16.92 11.97 20.39
N ASP A 589 18.02 12.72 20.41
CA ASP A 589 19.38 12.22 20.70
C ASP A 589 19.75 10.99 19.84
N VAL A 590 19.53 11.10 18.53
CA VAL A 590 19.79 10.03 17.56
C VAL A 590 21.11 10.29 16.85
N ALA A 591 22.01 9.32 16.87
CA ALA A 591 23.26 9.38 16.15
C ALA A 591 23.11 8.85 14.72
N SER A 592 23.68 9.59 13.76
CA SER A 592 23.77 9.17 12.37
C SER A 592 25.17 9.42 11.84
N PRO A 593 25.88 8.44 11.29
CA PRO A 593 27.14 8.68 10.59
C PRO A 593 26.86 9.26 9.20
N GLY A 594 27.39 10.45 8.94
CA GLY A 594 27.36 11.12 7.62
C GLY A 594 26.14 12.03 7.41
N GLU A 595 26.33 13.05 6.58
CA GLU A 595 25.24 13.90 6.09
C GLU A 595 24.51 13.19 4.97
N THR A 596 23.18 13.03 5.09
CA THR A 596 22.33 12.59 3.99
C THR A 596 22.10 13.74 3.03
N GLN A 597 22.70 13.70 1.86
CA GLN A 597 22.21 14.49 0.75
C GLN A 597 21.03 13.75 0.11
N GLU A 598 19.86 14.32 0.24
CA GLU A 598 18.65 13.86 -0.46
C GLU A 598 18.85 14.10 -1.97
N ARG A 599 19.17 13.04 -2.74
CA ARG A 599 19.38 13.11 -4.19
C ARG A 599 18.05 12.95 -4.93
N THR A 600 17.11 13.82 -4.68
CA THR A 600 15.83 13.85 -5.41
C THR A 600 15.94 14.76 -6.63
N HIS A 601 16.15 14.17 -7.81
CA HIS A 601 15.98 14.85 -9.07
C HIS A 601 14.52 14.77 -9.51
N ILE A 602 13.98 15.90 -9.94
CA ILE A 602 12.58 16.01 -10.41
C ILE A 602 12.54 15.86 -11.93
N CYS A 603 11.60 15.12 -12.43
CA CYS A 603 11.34 14.96 -13.85
C CYS A 603 10.77 16.25 -14.43
N GLY A 604 11.48 16.87 -15.38
CA GLY A 604 11.04 18.11 -16.03
C GLY A 604 9.77 17.95 -16.88
N GLN A 605 9.36 16.72 -17.22
CA GLN A 605 8.17 16.46 -18.04
C GLN A 605 6.88 16.33 -17.22
N CYS A 606 6.91 15.63 -16.09
CA CYS A 606 5.68 15.35 -15.32
C CYS A 606 5.77 15.76 -13.84
N GLY A 607 6.91 16.25 -13.35
CA GLY A 607 7.12 16.60 -11.95
C GLY A 607 7.35 15.41 -11.00
N GLY A 608 7.33 14.17 -11.51
CA GLY A 608 7.67 12.98 -10.74
C GLY A 608 9.16 12.86 -10.41
N ARG A 609 9.54 11.87 -9.62
CA ARG A 609 10.96 11.65 -9.27
C ARG A 609 11.72 10.95 -10.39
N LEU A 610 12.99 11.31 -10.56
CA LEU A 610 13.92 10.58 -11.41
C LEU A 610 14.67 9.54 -10.56
N LEU A 611 14.54 8.27 -10.91
CA LEU A 611 15.17 7.13 -10.25
C LEU A 611 16.46 6.76 -10.97
N PHE A 612 17.57 6.67 -10.24
CA PHE A 612 18.84 6.23 -10.80
C PHE A 612 18.84 4.72 -11.08
N MET A 613 19.34 4.35 -12.25
CA MET A 613 19.54 3.00 -12.71
C MET A 613 21.02 2.80 -13.04
N PRO A 614 21.75 1.88 -12.35
CA PRO A 614 23.16 1.67 -12.64
C PRO A 614 23.33 1.07 -14.06
N GLY A 615 24.38 1.53 -14.77
CA GLY A 615 24.80 0.90 -16.00
C GLY A 615 25.53 -0.42 -15.73
N VAL A 616 25.44 -1.40 -16.64
CA VAL A 616 26.13 -2.70 -16.49
C VAL A 616 27.63 -2.54 -16.75
N ASP A 617 28.02 -1.82 -17.84
CA ASP A 617 29.39 -1.63 -18.25
C ASP A 617 29.70 -0.14 -18.62
N GLY A 618 29.03 0.81 -17.98
CA GLY A 618 29.19 2.23 -18.29
C GLY A 618 28.39 3.13 -17.35
N PRO A 619 28.29 4.43 -17.71
CA PRO A 619 27.50 5.39 -16.91
C PRO A 619 26.06 4.89 -16.73
N GLY A 620 25.49 5.10 -15.53
CA GLY A 620 24.11 4.83 -15.23
C GLY A 620 23.15 5.76 -15.98
N TRP A 621 21.89 5.63 -15.71
CA TRP A 621 20.86 6.48 -16.29
C TRP A 621 19.72 6.72 -15.30
N TYR A 622 18.97 7.77 -15.52
CA TYR A 622 17.79 8.11 -14.73
C TYR A 622 16.54 7.80 -15.52
N ARG A 623 15.53 7.25 -14.85
CA ARG A 623 14.17 7.10 -15.41
C ARG A 623 13.16 7.79 -14.52
N CYS A 624 12.12 8.35 -15.12
CA CYS A 624 10.97 8.80 -14.34
C CYS A 624 10.33 7.64 -13.60
N GLU A 625 9.86 7.87 -12.38
CA GLU A 625 9.09 6.86 -11.63
C GLU A 625 7.81 6.45 -12.40
N HIS A 626 7.23 7.38 -13.15
CA HIS A 626 6.06 7.15 -14.03
C HIS A 626 6.47 6.74 -15.45
N ILE A 627 7.46 5.84 -15.59
CA ILE A 627 8.05 5.50 -16.90
C ILE A 627 7.02 4.95 -17.90
N LYS A 628 5.95 4.32 -17.45
CA LYS A 628 4.88 3.80 -18.33
C LYS A 628 4.07 4.91 -19.01
N HIS A 629 3.93 6.06 -18.35
CA HIS A 629 3.12 7.18 -18.81
C HIS A 629 3.97 8.36 -19.31
N CYS A 630 5.00 8.73 -18.53
CA CYS A 630 5.87 9.85 -18.85
C CYS A 630 6.97 9.50 -19.86
N GLY A 631 7.49 8.28 -19.82
CA GLY A 631 8.54 7.81 -20.71
C GLY A 631 9.92 8.47 -20.55
N ASN A 632 10.08 9.48 -19.68
CA ASN A 632 11.31 10.26 -19.58
C ASN A 632 12.48 9.41 -19.05
N ARG A 633 13.57 9.42 -19.84
CA ARG A 633 14.86 8.76 -19.49
C ARG A 633 16.00 9.73 -19.79
N MET A 634 16.94 9.82 -18.87
CA MET A 634 18.13 10.65 -19.02
C MET A 634 19.38 9.87 -18.61
N PRO A 635 20.46 9.87 -19.39
CA PRO A 635 21.70 9.24 -18.96
C PRO A 635 22.30 10.01 -17.79
N ALA A 636 23.07 9.33 -16.95
CA ALA A 636 23.85 9.96 -15.92
C ALA A 636 25.04 10.74 -16.54
N CYS A 637 25.67 11.56 -15.73
CA CYS A 637 26.86 12.31 -16.13
C CYS A 637 27.95 11.37 -16.65
N PRO A 638 28.49 11.59 -17.85
CA PRO A 638 29.51 10.72 -18.42
C PRO A 638 30.84 10.77 -17.65
N ALA A 639 31.08 11.83 -16.85
CA ALA A 639 32.32 11.98 -16.10
C ALA A 639 32.34 11.16 -14.79
N CYS A 640 31.22 11.09 -14.06
CA CYS A 640 31.16 10.33 -12.80
C CYS A 640 30.27 9.09 -12.87
N GLY A 641 29.48 8.91 -13.92
CA GLY A 641 28.62 7.76 -14.13
C GLY A 641 27.33 7.74 -13.26
N THR A 642 27.20 8.63 -12.30
CA THR A 642 26.12 8.62 -11.29
C THR A 642 25.33 9.92 -11.20
N GLY A 643 25.96 11.08 -11.32
CA GLY A 643 25.30 12.37 -11.16
C GLY A 643 24.41 12.74 -12.35
N LEU A 644 23.48 13.66 -12.15
CA LEU A 644 22.67 14.24 -13.22
C LEU A 644 23.14 15.68 -13.51
N PRO A 645 23.50 16.02 -14.76
CA PRO A 645 23.73 17.40 -15.16
C PRO A 645 22.45 18.22 -15.03
N VAL A 646 22.54 19.36 -14.37
CA VAL A 646 21.41 20.27 -14.11
C VAL A 646 21.76 21.63 -14.65
N ARG A 647 20.79 22.31 -15.26
CA ARG A 647 20.97 23.68 -15.78
C ARG A 647 21.11 24.65 -14.62
N LYS A 648 22.19 25.43 -14.63
CA LYS A 648 22.45 26.54 -13.66
C LYS A 648 22.18 27.88 -14.31
N GLU A 649 21.23 28.59 -13.79
CA GLU A 649 20.96 29.98 -14.16
C GLU A 649 21.91 30.94 -13.41
N PRO A 650 22.27 32.12 -13.95
CA PRO A 650 21.76 32.72 -15.20
C PRO A 650 22.51 32.31 -16.48
N LYS A 651 23.57 31.50 -16.40
CA LYS A 651 24.44 31.20 -17.56
C LYS A 651 23.89 30.06 -18.45
N GLY A 652 22.88 29.35 -18.03
CA GLY A 652 22.32 28.22 -18.77
C GLY A 652 23.27 27.01 -18.90
N GLU A 653 24.31 26.94 -18.08
CA GLU A 653 25.33 25.88 -18.09
C GLU A 653 24.79 24.61 -17.51
N GLN A 654 25.03 23.46 -18.16
CA GLN A 654 24.70 22.14 -17.62
C GLN A 654 25.87 21.61 -16.77
N ILE A 655 25.69 21.58 -15.46
CA ILE A 655 26.75 21.19 -14.52
C ILE A 655 26.26 19.98 -13.70
N CYS A 656 27.08 18.92 -13.64
CA CYS A 656 26.80 17.79 -12.81
C CYS A 656 26.77 18.18 -11.33
N GLY A 657 25.66 17.86 -10.66
CA GLY A 657 25.49 18.18 -9.24
C GLY A 657 26.44 17.41 -8.31
N GLU A 658 27.02 16.29 -8.77
CA GLU A 658 27.91 15.44 -7.96
C GLU A 658 29.39 15.74 -8.17
N CYS A 659 29.83 15.75 -9.43
CA CYS A 659 31.26 15.90 -9.73
C CYS A 659 31.63 17.28 -10.27
N GLY A 660 30.67 18.19 -10.45
CA GLY A 660 30.93 19.53 -11.00
C GLY A 660 31.29 19.57 -12.49
N ALA A 661 31.28 18.41 -13.19
CA ALA A 661 31.67 18.40 -14.61
C ALA A 661 30.67 19.18 -15.47
N PHE A 662 31.20 20.03 -16.32
CA PHE A 662 30.43 20.79 -17.29
C PHE A 662 30.03 19.91 -18.47
N GLN A 663 28.75 20.04 -18.90
CA GLN A 663 28.23 19.44 -20.12
C GLN A 663 27.75 20.57 -21.04
N ALA A 664 28.05 20.47 -22.33
CA ALA A 664 27.60 21.46 -23.30
C ALA A 664 26.06 21.43 -23.41
N PRO A 665 25.35 22.56 -23.14
CA PRO A 665 23.88 22.56 -23.18
C PRO A 665 23.37 22.33 -24.60
N CYS A 666 22.19 21.67 -24.72
CA CYS A 666 21.51 21.55 -26.00
C CYS A 666 21.01 22.91 -26.48
N PRO A 667 21.18 23.24 -27.77
CA PRO A 667 20.68 24.51 -28.30
C PRO A 667 19.16 24.54 -28.49
N GLU A 668 18.49 23.39 -28.49
CA GLU A 668 17.06 23.28 -28.84
C GLU A 668 16.16 22.92 -27.64
N CYS A 669 16.69 22.32 -26.57
CA CYS A 669 15.88 22.02 -25.39
C CYS A 669 16.57 22.44 -24.08
N PRO A 670 15.79 22.84 -23.05
CA PRO A 670 16.36 23.39 -21.81
C PRO A 670 17.05 22.34 -20.93
N ASP A 671 16.61 21.09 -21.00
CA ASP A 671 17.03 20.03 -20.04
C ASP A 671 18.08 19.09 -20.63
N GLY A 672 18.42 19.21 -21.93
CA GLY A 672 19.37 18.34 -22.59
C GLY A 672 20.77 18.94 -22.65
N TRP A 673 21.75 18.06 -22.79
CA TRP A 673 23.14 18.40 -23.10
C TRP A 673 23.62 17.58 -24.29
N LEU A 674 24.73 17.99 -24.88
CA LEU A 674 25.29 17.34 -26.04
C LEU A 674 26.22 16.20 -25.63
N VAL A 675 26.04 15.06 -26.28
CA VAL A 675 26.88 13.87 -26.17
C VAL A 675 27.36 13.44 -27.55
N GLU A 676 28.52 12.78 -27.62
CA GLU A 676 28.99 12.24 -28.89
C GLU A 676 28.07 11.14 -29.40
N ARG A 677 27.57 11.30 -30.61
CA ARG A 677 26.75 10.34 -31.33
C ARG A 677 27.41 9.97 -32.65
N ARG A 678 27.21 8.75 -33.15
CA ARG A 678 27.68 8.31 -34.44
C ARG A 678 26.54 8.32 -35.45
N GLY A 679 26.69 9.08 -36.51
CA GLY A 679 25.77 9.13 -37.65
C GLY A 679 26.42 8.61 -38.92
N ARG A 680 25.67 8.63 -40.06
CA ARG A 680 26.14 8.15 -41.38
C ARG A 680 27.42 8.84 -41.84
N TYR A 681 27.69 10.06 -41.40
CA TYR A 681 28.84 10.88 -41.80
C TYR A 681 29.89 11.08 -40.73
N GLY A 682 29.88 10.23 -39.68
CA GLY A 682 30.87 10.28 -38.60
C GLY A 682 30.26 10.68 -37.23
N ALA A 683 31.13 10.96 -36.24
CA ALA A 683 30.73 11.38 -34.92
C ALA A 683 30.29 12.87 -34.92
N PHE A 684 29.25 13.18 -34.17
CA PHE A 684 28.73 14.54 -34.01
C PHE A 684 28.17 14.74 -32.59
N PRO A 685 28.22 16.00 -32.04
CA PRO A 685 27.54 16.32 -30.80
C PRO A 685 26.03 16.42 -31.03
N GLY A 686 25.27 15.46 -30.45
CA GLY A 686 23.83 15.43 -30.54
C GLY A 686 23.18 15.45 -29.16
N CYS A 687 21.93 15.93 -29.09
CA CYS A 687 21.21 16.02 -27.83
C CYS A 687 21.08 14.66 -27.16
N VAL A 688 21.28 14.61 -25.86
CA VAL A 688 21.10 13.44 -25.02
C VAL A 688 19.66 12.91 -25.06
N ARG A 689 18.68 13.78 -25.33
CA ARG A 689 17.25 13.46 -25.41
C ARG A 689 16.76 12.99 -26.79
N PHE A 690 17.66 12.73 -27.73
CA PHE A 690 17.25 12.17 -29.02
C PHE A 690 16.56 10.79 -28.80
N PRO A 691 15.43 10.48 -29.46
CA PRO A 691 14.80 11.19 -30.56
C PRO A 691 13.88 12.36 -30.17
N ASP A 692 13.57 12.56 -28.89
CA ASP A 692 12.62 13.59 -28.43
C ASP A 692 13.12 15.03 -28.69
N CYS A 693 14.43 15.18 -28.85
CA CYS A 693 15.04 16.46 -29.26
C CYS A 693 16.14 16.19 -30.31
N ALA A 694 16.04 16.86 -31.44
CA ALA A 694 16.98 16.73 -32.58
C ALA A 694 18.18 17.68 -32.48
N GLY A 695 18.36 18.40 -31.38
CA GLY A 695 19.40 19.40 -31.18
C GLY A 695 20.80 18.86 -31.48
N LYS A 696 21.55 19.64 -32.30
CA LYS A 696 22.90 19.31 -32.76
C LYS A 696 23.78 20.55 -32.67
N SER A 697 25.09 20.36 -32.42
CA SER A 697 26.07 21.40 -32.66
C SER A 697 26.94 21.01 -33.85
N LYS A 698 27.26 21.99 -34.71
CA LYS A 698 28.30 21.82 -35.74
C LYS A 698 29.63 21.71 -35.00
N LEU A 699 30.48 20.72 -35.33
CA LEU A 699 31.86 20.62 -34.88
C LEU A 699 32.64 21.84 -35.35
N GLY A 700 32.59 22.93 -34.58
CA GLY A 700 33.50 24.06 -34.69
C GLY A 700 34.62 23.84 -33.68
N HIS A 701 35.85 23.76 -34.15
CA HIS A 701 37.07 23.68 -33.37
C HIS A 701 37.04 24.59 -32.15
N GLN A 702 37.01 23.98 -30.94
CA GLN A 702 37.73 24.49 -29.77
C GLN A 702 37.62 23.50 -28.62
N ALA A 703 38.43 22.44 -28.72
CA ALA A 703 38.92 21.76 -27.52
C ALA A 703 40.11 22.60 -27.01
N GLY A 704 39.82 23.73 -26.39
CA GLY A 704 40.81 24.58 -25.72
C GLY A 704 41.10 24.06 -24.34
N LYS A 705 42.29 23.48 -24.16
CA LYS A 705 42.98 23.23 -22.91
C LYS A 705 42.71 24.35 -21.91
N ARG A 706 42.17 24.07 -20.74
CA ARG A 706 42.47 24.76 -19.50
C ARG A 706 43.06 23.74 -18.53
N THR A 707 44.40 23.63 -18.57
CA THR A 707 45.24 23.15 -17.50
C THR A 707 45.30 24.18 -16.39
N GLY A 708 45.10 23.80 -15.16
CA GLY A 708 45.77 24.20 -13.94
C GLY A 708 45.69 25.67 -13.49
N ALA A 709 45.05 25.94 -12.40
CA ALA A 709 45.63 26.53 -11.18
C ALA A 709 44.67 26.30 -10.03
#